data_ae17219cc524e3290dc099bb49cb6436
#
_entry.id   ae17219cc524e3290dc099bb49cb6436
#
_cell.length_a   1.000
_cell.length_b   1.000
_cell.length_c   1.000
_cell.angle_alpha   90.00
_cell.angle_beta   90.00
_cell.angle_gamma   90.00
#
_symmetry.space_group_name_H-M   'P 1'
#
loop_
_entity.id
_entity.type
_entity.pdbx_description
1 polymer ?
#
loop_
_entity_poly.entity_id
_entity_poly.type
_entity_poly.pdbx_seq_one_letter_code
_entity_poly.pdbx_strand_id
1 'polypeptide(L)'
;MKRILNSAISLMVVVIVLFLVIPLPTFMLDVLIIINISLSIMILMITMNIGEALEFSIFPSLLLITTLFRLGLNVSSTRLILSNGGNAGVVIKSFGQLITQGNIVIGVLIFLIIVLVQFIVITKGAERVSEVAARFTLDAMPGKQMAIDADLSSGLIDEKEARLRRYKIQKEADFYGAMDGATKIVKGDAVMSLIITVINFVAGLIIGIVQGGGDFAAVLNVYSIATIGDGLVSQLPALMISTATGMIVTRSVSDGSLNTDVVGQFKAQPRAILSTGVILVLLGFIPGSPTVPLVLVGSALGAGGYVGSKRMEQKKQGEEAAPEELPAPTEVQAPSEADYFKDINNVYSLLAIEPIEMEFGYSLIPLVDEHSGGKLISRIVIFRRQYAQDMGFVIPSIRLHDGASLGTNQYVIKIRGEQVASGEILVDYYLALEPSSPGGEIDGIETVEPAYGIPSRWILPDNKEMAEIYGYTVISPLTVMLTHLSEIIKSHAHELLNRSETMQLVENLKKTEPELVNDAIPNVVTYANLEKILRSLLREGIPIKDLSTILETIVDAGSTTRDMDMITEQVRGALSRTITRKFCQNGQLRVVTLDADVETKILAALTKNDHGVYLALSPDIMQQIIAQLGELRKKFNELSQTPILLTSQVIRVYVSRMVSQFYPDMYVLSFNEITSNVQIQAIGNVSLGAQPKQA
;
A
#
# COMPACT_ATOMS: atom_id res chain seq x y z
N MET A 1 36.74 32.54 -2.72
CA MET A 1 36.04 31.87 -3.84
C MET A 1 34.63 31.40 -3.50
N LYS A 2 34.37 30.62 -2.43
CA LYS A 2 33.02 30.18 -2.05
C LYS A 2 31.99 31.30 -1.79
N ARG A 3 32.38 32.42 -1.16
CA ARG A 3 31.50 33.58 -0.93
C ARG A 3 31.08 34.29 -2.23
N ILE A 4 31.97 34.38 -3.21
CA ILE A 4 31.67 34.97 -4.53
C ILE A 4 30.75 34.10 -5.33
N LEU A 5 30.87 32.77 -5.22
CA LEU A 5 29.99 31.82 -5.91
C LEU A 5 28.55 31.84 -5.35
N ASN A 6 28.39 31.94 -4.03
CA ASN A 6 27.07 32.06 -3.40
C ASN A 6 26.35 33.37 -3.76
N SER A 7 27.11 34.46 -3.98
CA SER A 7 26.54 35.75 -4.43
C SER A 7 26.20 35.76 -5.92
N ALA A 8 26.87 34.91 -6.74
CA ALA A 8 26.66 34.88 -8.19
C ALA A 8 25.23 34.39 -8.59
N ILE A 9 24.70 33.39 -7.91
CA ILE A 9 23.35 32.86 -8.18
C ILE A 9 22.30 33.93 -7.83
N SER A 10 22.45 34.58 -6.68
CA SER A 10 21.51 35.65 -6.28
C SER A 10 21.56 36.82 -7.24
N LEU A 11 22.78 37.20 -7.68
CA LEU A 11 22.98 38.26 -8.68
C LEU A 11 22.37 37.87 -10.02
N MET A 12 22.52 36.62 -10.46
CA MET A 12 21.95 36.13 -11.69
C MET A 12 20.40 36.21 -11.66
N VAL A 13 19.74 35.85 -10.57
CA VAL A 13 18.28 35.96 -10.42
C VAL A 13 17.86 37.46 -10.51
N VAL A 14 18.59 38.38 -9.86
CA VAL A 14 18.32 39.82 -9.96
C VAL A 14 18.48 40.32 -11.40
N VAL A 15 19.52 39.90 -12.11
CA VAL A 15 19.74 40.25 -13.52
C VAL A 15 18.61 39.70 -14.41
N ILE A 16 18.14 38.48 -14.17
CA ILE A 16 17.01 37.91 -14.90
C ILE A 16 15.74 38.73 -14.70
N VAL A 17 15.48 39.17 -13.47
CA VAL A 17 14.31 40.04 -13.18
C VAL A 17 14.45 41.40 -13.86
N LEU A 18 15.72 41.93 -13.95
CA LEU A 18 15.95 43.17 -14.67
C LEU A 18 15.65 43.07 -16.18
N PHE A 19 15.81 41.89 -16.80
CA PHE A 19 15.47 41.67 -18.20
C PHE A 19 13.97 41.88 -18.49
N LEU A 20 13.10 41.76 -17.51
CA LEU A 20 11.67 42.10 -17.64
C LEU A 20 11.43 43.58 -17.83
N VAL A 21 12.33 44.43 -17.32
CA VAL A 21 12.18 45.90 -17.31
C VAL A 21 13.07 46.58 -18.35
N ILE A 22 14.32 46.15 -18.46
CA ILE A 22 15.33 46.77 -19.31
C ILE A 22 15.25 46.16 -20.73
N PRO A 23 15.13 46.99 -21.79
CA PRO A 23 15.17 46.47 -23.15
C PRO A 23 16.55 45.91 -23.52
N LEU A 24 16.58 44.67 -24.01
CA LEU A 24 17.81 44.05 -24.47
C LEU A 24 18.08 44.39 -25.95
N PRO A 25 19.31 44.59 -26.38
CA PRO A 25 19.63 44.67 -27.80
C PRO A 25 19.49 43.30 -28.45
N THR A 26 19.16 43.25 -29.77
CA THR A 26 18.88 42.03 -30.53
C THR A 26 20.00 41.00 -30.41
N PHE A 27 21.27 41.42 -30.56
CA PHE A 27 22.43 40.52 -30.43
C PHE A 27 22.53 39.86 -29.05
N MET A 28 22.26 40.63 -27.96
CA MET A 28 22.29 40.09 -26.60
C MET A 28 21.15 39.08 -26.39
N LEU A 29 19.93 39.38 -26.93
CA LEU A 29 18.83 38.47 -26.90
C LEU A 29 19.15 37.14 -27.61
N ASP A 30 19.74 37.18 -28.81
CA ASP A 30 20.17 35.97 -29.55
C ASP A 30 21.13 35.10 -28.73
N VAL A 31 22.14 35.70 -28.09
CA VAL A 31 23.10 34.97 -27.23
C VAL A 31 22.41 34.35 -26.02
N LEU A 32 21.52 35.06 -25.35
CA LEU A 32 20.82 34.58 -24.18
C LEU A 32 19.81 33.45 -24.54
N ILE A 33 19.19 33.51 -25.71
CA ILE A 33 18.34 32.43 -26.25
C ILE A 33 19.17 31.15 -26.45
N ILE A 34 20.35 31.26 -27.06
CA ILE A 34 21.24 30.12 -27.28
C ILE A 34 21.69 29.53 -25.95
N ILE A 35 22.02 30.37 -24.95
CA ILE A 35 22.37 29.93 -23.59
C ILE A 35 21.16 29.16 -22.97
N ASN A 36 19.95 29.65 -23.10
CA ASN A 36 18.74 29.00 -22.59
C ASN A 36 18.51 27.62 -23.20
N ILE A 37 18.65 27.50 -24.53
CA ILE A 37 18.55 26.22 -25.25
C ILE A 37 19.66 25.26 -24.80
N SER A 38 20.89 25.75 -24.70
CA SER A 38 22.05 24.94 -24.29
C SER A 38 21.89 24.43 -22.85
N LEU A 39 21.41 25.28 -21.95
CA LEU A 39 21.11 24.89 -20.54
C LEU A 39 20.03 23.81 -20.48
N SER A 40 18.99 23.93 -21.28
CA SER A 40 17.90 22.95 -21.32
C SER A 40 18.35 21.59 -21.87
N ILE A 41 19.21 21.59 -22.89
CA ILE A 41 19.85 20.37 -23.40
C ILE A 41 20.73 19.75 -22.32
N MET A 42 21.56 20.55 -21.65
CA MET A 42 22.45 20.08 -20.59
C MET A 42 21.65 19.44 -19.43
N ILE A 43 20.57 20.08 -18.99
CA ILE A 43 19.67 19.53 -17.96
C ILE A 43 19.10 18.17 -18.40
N LEU A 44 18.60 18.08 -19.62
CA LEU A 44 18.08 16.84 -20.19
C LEU A 44 19.15 15.73 -20.21
N MET A 45 20.35 16.05 -20.67
CA MET A 45 21.47 15.09 -20.72
C MET A 45 21.89 14.60 -19.33
N ILE A 46 21.90 15.50 -18.33
CA ILE A 46 22.19 15.13 -16.95
C ILE A 46 21.11 14.16 -16.44
N THR A 47 19.83 14.49 -16.63
CA THR A 47 18.73 13.63 -16.16
C THR A 47 18.72 12.24 -16.80
N MET A 48 19.24 12.09 -18.01
CA MET A 48 19.39 10.77 -18.66
C MET A 48 20.55 9.95 -18.08
N ASN A 49 21.56 10.57 -17.49
CA ASN A 49 22.78 9.90 -17.04
C ASN A 49 22.83 9.62 -15.51
N ILE A 50 21.98 10.25 -14.70
CA ILE A 50 21.92 9.99 -13.25
C ILE A 50 21.37 8.60 -12.96
N GLY A 51 21.76 8.01 -11.83
CA GLY A 51 21.24 6.74 -11.31
C GLY A 51 19.98 6.93 -10.45
N GLU A 52 20.03 7.81 -9.48
CA GLU A 52 18.93 8.13 -8.57
C GLU A 52 18.48 9.59 -8.74
N ALA A 53 17.20 9.88 -8.49
CA ALA A 53 16.65 11.24 -8.57
C ALA A 53 17.37 12.23 -7.63
N LEU A 54 17.83 11.75 -6.47
CA LEU A 54 18.55 12.56 -5.48
C LEU A 54 19.96 12.99 -5.89
N GLU A 55 20.59 12.33 -6.87
CA GLU A 55 21.90 12.77 -7.41
C GLU A 55 21.78 14.16 -8.03
N PHE A 56 20.58 14.53 -8.50
CA PHE A 56 20.32 15.86 -9.02
C PHE A 56 19.37 16.66 -8.12
N SER A 57 19.65 16.70 -6.84
CA SER A 57 18.81 17.31 -5.80
C SER A 57 18.50 18.80 -6.00
N ILE A 58 19.33 19.53 -6.77
CA ILE A 58 19.12 20.95 -7.11
C ILE A 58 18.12 21.16 -8.25
N PHE A 59 17.65 20.07 -8.89
CA PHE A 59 16.80 20.14 -10.08
C PHE A 59 15.53 20.99 -9.90
N PRO A 60 14.74 20.90 -8.80
CA PRO A 60 13.56 21.75 -8.60
C PRO A 60 13.92 23.25 -8.60
N SER A 61 15.04 23.63 -7.98
CA SER A 61 15.52 25.02 -7.96
C SER A 61 15.97 25.49 -9.35
N LEU A 62 16.62 24.60 -10.13
CA LEU A 62 16.99 24.89 -11.51
C LEU A 62 15.76 25.10 -12.39
N LEU A 63 14.67 24.32 -12.18
CA LEU A 63 13.40 24.53 -12.87
C LEU A 63 12.87 25.96 -12.66
N LEU A 64 12.89 26.45 -11.43
CA LEU A 64 12.46 27.81 -11.11
C LEU A 64 13.30 28.87 -11.80
N ILE A 65 14.64 28.75 -11.73
CA ILE A 65 15.57 29.71 -12.32
C ILE A 65 15.44 29.72 -13.84
N THR A 66 15.41 28.55 -14.48
CA THR A 66 15.28 28.45 -15.95
C THR A 66 13.93 28.97 -16.44
N THR A 67 12.87 28.75 -15.68
CA THR A 67 11.52 29.28 -15.97
C THR A 67 11.50 30.80 -15.91
N LEU A 68 12.06 31.41 -14.83
CA LEU A 68 12.18 32.85 -14.73
C LEU A 68 13.05 33.46 -15.84
N PHE A 69 14.15 32.78 -16.19
CA PHE A 69 15.01 33.22 -17.27
C PHE A 69 14.28 33.23 -18.60
N ARG A 70 13.53 32.17 -18.91
CA ARG A 70 12.69 32.08 -20.12
C ARG A 70 11.61 33.15 -20.17
N LEU A 71 10.92 33.41 -19.04
CA LEU A 71 9.94 34.50 -18.95
C LEU A 71 10.57 35.85 -19.26
N GLY A 72 11.75 36.13 -18.72
CA GLY A 72 12.50 37.35 -19.03
C GLY A 72 12.83 37.50 -20.51
N LEU A 73 13.26 36.40 -21.16
CA LEU A 73 13.52 36.37 -22.59
C LEU A 73 12.25 36.59 -23.41
N ASN A 74 11.15 35.93 -23.07
CA ASN A 74 9.86 36.06 -23.78
C ASN A 74 9.30 37.50 -23.73
N VAL A 75 9.42 38.16 -22.59
CA VAL A 75 9.00 39.57 -22.49
C VAL A 75 9.92 40.49 -23.30
N SER A 76 11.25 40.23 -23.28
CA SER A 76 12.22 41.00 -24.05
C SER A 76 12.06 40.80 -25.54
N SER A 77 11.82 39.57 -26.03
CA SER A 77 11.56 39.27 -27.45
C SER A 77 10.25 39.91 -27.92
N THR A 78 9.19 39.82 -27.12
CA THR A 78 7.90 40.49 -27.38
C THR A 78 8.08 42.00 -27.59
N ARG A 79 8.80 42.66 -26.68
CA ARG A 79 9.09 44.07 -26.80
C ARG A 79 9.79 44.40 -28.10
N LEU A 80 10.83 43.63 -28.47
CA LEU A 80 11.57 43.84 -29.71
C LEU A 80 10.71 43.57 -30.94
N ILE A 81 9.90 42.52 -30.97
CA ILE A 81 8.95 42.25 -32.05
C ILE A 81 8.04 43.42 -32.29
N LEU A 82 7.42 43.95 -31.23
CA LEU A 82 6.43 45.03 -31.29
C LEU A 82 7.05 46.40 -31.59
N SER A 83 8.27 46.70 -31.04
CA SER A 83 8.91 48.00 -31.17
C SER A 83 9.81 48.17 -32.38
N ASN A 84 10.31 47.04 -32.95
CA ASN A 84 11.32 47.04 -34.00
C ASN A 84 10.81 46.42 -35.32
N GLY A 85 9.55 46.61 -35.64
CA GLY A 85 8.95 46.21 -36.90
C GLY A 85 9.05 44.69 -37.21
N GLY A 86 8.90 43.84 -36.18
CA GLY A 86 9.01 42.38 -36.29
C GLY A 86 10.43 41.83 -36.20
N ASN A 87 11.45 42.66 -36.04
CA ASN A 87 12.85 42.21 -35.94
C ASN A 87 13.31 42.04 -34.50
N ALA A 88 13.33 40.80 -34.00
CA ALA A 88 13.76 40.47 -32.65
C ALA A 88 15.08 39.67 -32.61
N GLY A 89 15.83 39.61 -33.68
CA GLY A 89 17.11 38.93 -33.77
C GLY A 89 17.17 37.86 -34.88
N VAL A 90 18.39 37.34 -35.07
CA VAL A 90 18.64 36.36 -36.12
C VAL A 90 18.11 34.99 -35.78
N VAL A 91 18.23 34.59 -34.52
CA VAL A 91 17.76 33.28 -34.01
C VAL A 91 16.25 33.14 -34.20
N ILE A 92 15.46 34.09 -33.72
CA ILE A 92 14.00 34.07 -33.84
C ILE A 92 13.57 34.03 -35.34
N LYS A 93 14.19 34.86 -36.14
CA LYS A 93 13.90 34.91 -37.58
C LYS A 93 14.23 33.57 -38.26
N SER A 94 15.39 32.95 -37.96
CA SER A 94 15.80 31.69 -38.56
C SER A 94 14.85 30.53 -38.17
N PHE A 95 14.41 30.44 -36.91
CA PHE A 95 13.44 29.46 -36.50
C PHE A 95 12.06 29.65 -37.14
N GLY A 96 11.61 30.90 -37.27
CA GLY A 96 10.37 31.22 -38.00
C GLY A 96 10.42 30.81 -39.47
N GLN A 97 11.54 31.12 -40.18
CA GLN A 97 11.74 30.74 -41.57
C GLN A 97 11.85 29.22 -41.77
N LEU A 98 12.48 28.50 -40.83
CA LEU A 98 12.61 27.04 -40.91
C LEU A 98 11.25 26.35 -40.97
N ILE A 99 10.26 26.81 -40.23
CA ILE A 99 8.93 26.19 -40.16
C ILE A 99 8.04 26.69 -41.30
N THR A 100 8.11 27.99 -41.64
CA THR A 100 7.25 28.54 -42.68
C THR A 100 7.64 28.10 -44.09
N GLN A 101 8.95 27.87 -44.31
CA GLN A 101 9.48 27.47 -45.64
C GLN A 101 8.91 28.29 -46.82
N GLY A 102 8.62 29.56 -46.58
CA GLY A 102 8.02 30.47 -47.56
C GLY A 102 6.48 30.43 -47.63
N ASN A 103 5.83 29.52 -46.94
CA ASN A 103 4.35 29.45 -46.83
C ASN A 103 3.88 29.68 -45.40
N ILE A 104 3.32 30.86 -45.17
CA ILE A 104 2.85 31.28 -43.82
C ILE A 104 1.72 30.38 -43.31
N VAL A 105 0.79 29.97 -44.19
CA VAL A 105 -0.37 29.16 -43.77
C VAL A 105 0.09 27.81 -43.23
N ILE A 106 1.04 27.17 -43.92
CA ILE A 106 1.65 25.91 -43.46
C ILE A 106 2.39 26.14 -42.17
N GLY A 107 3.17 27.23 -42.06
CA GLY A 107 3.90 27.58 -40.86
C GLY A 107 3.00 27.79 -39.62
N VAL A 108 1.90 28.53 -39.76
CA VAL A 108 0.91 28.72 -38.70
C VAL A 108 0.27 27.40 -38.28
N LEU A 109 -0.11 26.55 -39.25
CA LEU A 109 -0.75 25.26 -38.96
C LEU A 109 0.20 24.32 -38.21
N ILE A 110 1.45 24.18 -38.66
CA ILE A 110 2.47 23.35 -38.00
C ILE A 110 2.74 23.91 -36.59
N PHE A 111 2.91 25.23 -36.46
CA PHE A 111 3.11 25.88 -35.17
C PHE A 111 1.96 25.59 -34.21
N LEU A 112 0.70 25.70 -34.65
CA LEU A 112 -0.49 25.43 -33.84
C LEU A 112 -0.52 23.97 -33.37
N ILE A 113 -0.14 23.01 -34.25
CA ILE A 113 -0.03 21.60 -33.86
C ILE A 113 1.02 21.41 -32.78
N ILE A 114 2.22 22.02 -32.94
CA ILE A 114 3.30 21.93 -31.95
C ILE A 114 2.85 22.51 -30.62
N VAL A 115 2.20 23.67 -30.61
CA VAL A 115 1.64 24.31 -29.40
C VAL A 115 0.62 23.41 -28.71
N LEU A 116 -0.30 22.81 -29.48
CA LEU A 116 -1.34 21.94 -28.97
C LEU A 116 -0.74 20.68 -28.30
N VAL A 117 0.19 20.03 -28.99
CA VAL A 117 0.90 18.85 -28.47
C VAL A 117 1.64 19.21 -27.17
N GLN A 118 2.38 20.31 -27.19
CA GLN A 118 3.12 20.79 -26.03
C GLN A 118 2.20 21.09 -24.84
N PHE A 119 1.08 21.80 -25.09
CA PHE A 119 0.10 22.12 -24.06
C PHE A 119 -0.47 20.84 -23.42
N ILE A 120 -0.84 19.83 -24.22
CA ILE A 120 -1.39 18.58 -23.70
C ILE A 120 -0.33 17.78 -22.95
N VAL A 121 0.87 17.64 -23.53
CA VAL A 121 1.96 16.82 -22.96
C VAL A 121 2.53 17.48 -21.69
N ILE A 122 2.86 18.76 -21.76
CA ILE A 122 3.51 19.46 -20.62
C ILE A 122 2.51 19.75 -19.52
N THR A 123 1.35 20.38 -19.84
CA THR A 123 0.43 20.85 -18.80
C THR A 123 -0.35 19.73 -18.14
N LYS A 124 -0.68 18.65 -18.85
CA LYS A 124 -1.45 17.53 -18.31
C LYS A 124 -0.59 16.32 -17.95
N GLY A 125 0.48 16.05 -18.72
CA GLY A 125 1.31 14.87 -18.56
C GLY A 125 2.30 14.98 -17.41
N ALA A 126 3.30 15.86 -17.55
CA ALA A 126 4.40 15.97 -16.58
C ALA A 126 3.95 16.41 -15.19
N GLU A 127 2.99 17.36 -15.12
CA GLU A 127 2.40 17.81 -13.85
C GLU A 127 1.73 16.64 -13.10
N ARG A 128 0.87 15.87 -13.80
CA ARG A 128 0.15 14.76 -13.18
C ARG A 128 1.08 13.67 -12.69
N VAL A 129 2.11 13.34 -13.47
CA VAL A 129 3.12 12.34 -13.07
C VAL A 129 3.88 12.82 -11.83
N SER A 130 4.30 14.10 -11.80
CA SER A 130 5.00 14.67 -10.64
C SER A 130 4.13 14.71 -9.37
N GLU A 131 2.88 15.14 -9.49
CA GLU A 131 1.91 15.17 -8.39
C GLU A 131 1.68 13.77 -7.80
N VAL A 132 1.44 12.78 -8.66
CA VAL A 132 1.18 11.40 -8.23
C VAL A 132 2.42 10.78 -7.59
N ALA A 133 3.60 10.97 -8.18
CA ALA A 133 4.86 10.45 -7.62
C ALA A 133 5.19 11.08 -6.27
N ALA A 134 5.03 12.41 -6.14
CA ALA A 134 5.23 13.12 -4.88
C ALA A 134 4.28 12.58 -3.80
N ARG A 135 3.00 12.39 -4.13
CA ARG A 135 2.01 11.85 -3.20
C ARG A 135 2.36 10.46 -2.73
N PHE A 136 2.68 9.53 -3.65
CA PHE A 136 3.06 8.17 -3.27
C PHE A 136 4.33 8.12 -2.42
N THR A 137 5.33 8.94 -2.73
CA THR A 137 6.57 9.00 -1.94
C THR A 137 6.31 9.54 -0.54
N LEU A 138 5.49 10.60 -0.40
CA LEU A 138 5.14 11.17 0.89
C LEU A 138 4.25 10.23 1.71
N ASP A 139 3.27 9.56 1.09
CA ASP A 139 2.39 8.60 1.76
C ASP A 139 3.15 7.34 2.22
N ALA A 140 4.22 6.94 1.50
CA ALA A 140 5.09 5.81 1.87
C ALA A 140 6.13 6.17 2.95
N MET A 141 6.40 7.45 3.20
CA MET A 141 7.45 7.90 4.13
C MET A 141 7.30 7.35 5.56
N PRO A 142 6.10 7.37 6.20
CA PRO A 142 5.94 6.79 7.53
C PRO A 142 6.26 5.29 7.57
N GLY A 143 5.89 4.54 6.51
CA GLY A 143 6.20 3.12 6.39
C GLY A 143 7.71 2.85 6.26
N LYS A 144 8.41 3.63 5.43
CA LYS A 144 9.88 3.58 5.31
C LYS A 144 10.58 3.93 6.63
N GLN A 145 10.07 4.92 7.39
CA GLN A 145 10.62 5.28 8.70
C GLN A 145 10.42 4.16 9.72
N MET A 146 9.22 3.56 9.77
CA MET A 146 8.94 2.41 10.64
C MET A 146 9.82 1.19 10.32
N ALA A 147 10.10 0.95 9.03
CA ALA A 147 11.02 -0.11 8.63
C ALA A 147 12.45 0.14 9.14
N ILE A 148 12.96 1.39 9.05
CA ILE A 148 14.26 1.75 9.62
C ILE A 148 14.27 1.60 11.14
N ASP A 149 13.17 1.96 11.81
CA ASP A 149 13.05 1.82 13.27
C ASP A 149 13.02 0.34 13.68
N ALA A 150 12.38 -0.52 12.87
CA ALA A 150 12.40 -1.96 13.05
C ALA A 150 13.82 -2.53 12.80
N ASP A 151 14.48 -2.12 11.70
CA ASP A 151 15.86 -2.53 11.41
C ASP A 151 16.83 -2.12 12.52
N LEU A 152 16.67 -0.90 13.06
CA LEU A 152 17.48 -0.42 14.19
C LEU A 152 17.17 -1.19 15.47
N SER A 153 15.88 -1.46 15.75
CA SER A 153 15.45 -2.16 16.94
C SER A 153 15.85 -3.64 16.92
N SER A 154 15.91 -4.24 15.73
CA SER A 154 16.37 -5.62 15.52
C SER A 154 17.90 -5.73 15.42
N GLY A 155 18.63 -4.61 15.46
CA GLY A 155 20.10 -4.61 15.35
C GLY A 155 20.65 -4.88 13.96
N LEU A 156 19.81 -4.90 12.92
CA LEU A 156 20.24 -5.07 11.53
C LEU A 156 21.05 -3.87 11.01
N ILE A 157 20.81 -2.69 11.59
CA ILE A 157 21.56 -1.47 11.28
C ILE A 157 21.97 -0.78 12.57
N ASP A 158 23.10 -0.07 12.55
CA ASP A 158 23.55 0.75 13.67
C ASP A 158 22.83 2.12 13.69
N GLU A 159 22.98 2.86 14.80
CA GLU A 159 22.35 4.19 14.95
C GLU A 159 22.83 5.18 13.89
N LYS A 160 24.08 5.07 13.40
CA LYS A 160 24.62 5.93 12.35
C LYS A 160 23.97 5.64 11.01
N GLU A 161 23.82 4.36 10.68
CA GLU A 161 23.14 3.89 9.47
C GLU A 161 21.66 4.27 9.50
N ALA A 162 20.97 4.08 10.62
CA ALA A 162 19.58 4.50 10.79
C ALA A 162 19.42 6.03 10.59
N ARG A 163 20.31 6.84 11.14
CA ARG A 163 20.31 8.29 10.92
C ARG A 163 20.55 8.65 9.45
N LEU A 164 21.47 7.95 8.79
CA LEU A 164 21.75 8.15 7.36
C LEU A 164 20.54 7.81 6.50
N ARG A 165 19.89 6.66 6.74
CA ARG A 165 18.69 6.21 6.02
C ARG A 165 17.50 7.16 6.26
N ARG A 166 17.25 7.59 7.49
CA ARG A 166 16.22 8.61 7.81
C ARG A 166 16.50 9.92 7.09
N TYR A 167 17.76 10.37 7.07
CA TYR A 167 18.15 11.56 6.34
C TYR A 167 17.94 11.43 4.84
N LYS A 168 18.22 10.24 4.25
CA LYS A 168 17.97 9.97 2.83
C LYS A 168 16.45 10.03 2.51
N ILE A 169 15.61 9.42 3.35
CA ILE A 169 14.14 9.48 3.21
C ILE A 169 13.62 10.92 3.34
N GLN A 170 14.11 11.67 4.32
CA GLN A 170 13.74 13.08 4.47
C GLN A 170 14.13 13.91 3.25
N LYS A 171 15.33 13.71 2.72
CA LYS A 171 15.80 14.35 1.49
C LYS A 171 14.94 13.97 0.27
N GLU A 172 14.54 12.72 0.18
CA GLU A 172 13.65 12.23 -0.86
C GLU A 172 12.27 12.92 -0.79
N ALA A 173 11.70 13.03 0.39
CA ALA A 173 10.43 13.72 0.62
C ALA A 173 10.52 15.21 0.30
N ASP A 174 11.58 15.89 0.75
CA ASP A 174 11.84 17.31 0.47
C ASP A 174 12.00 17.56 -1.04
N PHE A 175 12.72 16.65 -1.73
CA PHE A 175 12.90 16.72 -3.19
C PHE A 175 11.58 16.60 -3.94
N TYR A 176 10.78 15.57 -3.66
CA TYR A 176 9.50 15.36 -4.36
C TYR A 176 8.47 16.44 -4.00
N GLY A 177 8.46 16.94 -2.75
CA GLY A 177 7.64 18.07 -2.37
C GLY A 177 8.01 19.37 -3.10
N ALA A 178 9.31 19.66 -3.21
CA ALA A 178 9.81 20.81 -3.99
C ALA A 178 9.52 20.65 -5.49
N MET A 179 9.55 19.42 -5.99
CA MET A 179 9.31 19.09 -7.37
C MET A 179 7.83 19.33 -7.77
N ASP A 180 6.87 18.96 -6.93
CA ASP A 180 5.45 19.28 -7.16
C ASP A 180 5.22 20.79 -7.25
N GLY A 181 5.86 21.57 -6.36
CA GLY A 181 5.80 23.03 -6.44
C GLY A 181 6.43 23.61 -7.70
N ALA A 182 7.60 23.13 -8.10
CA ALA A 182 8.31 23.61 -9.28
C ALA A 182 7.57 23.29 -10.59
N THR A 183 6.95 22.11 -10.71
CA THR A 183 6.19 21.72 -11.91
C THR A 183 4.94 22.58 -12.12
N LYS A 184 4.29 23.05 -11.06
CA LYS A 184 3.17 23.99 -11.15
C LYS A 184 3.60 25.33 -11.74
N ILE A 185 4.81 25.81 -11.42
CA ILE A 185 5.36 27.04 -11.99
C ILE A 185 5.71 26.87 -13.47
N VAL A 186 6.32 25.73 -13.85
CA VAL A 186 6.59 25.39 -15.26
C VAL A 186 5.32 25.35 -16.10
N LYS A 187 4.22 24.82 -15.55
CA LYS A 187 2.90 24.86 -16.19
C LYS A 187 2.41 26.29 -16.38
N GLY A 188 2.53 27.12 -15.34
CA GLY A 188 2.14 28.54 -15.43
C GLY A 188 2.87 29.27 -16.53
N ASP A 189 4.17 29.03 -16.69
CA ASP A 189 4.99 29.60 -17.74
C ASP A 189 4.58 29.11 -19.16
N ALA A 190 4.23 27.86 -19.32
CA ALA A 190 3.74 27.34 -20.60
C ALA A 190 2.42 28.03 -21.04
N VAL A 191 1.52 28.29 -20.09
CA VAL A 191 0.28 29.05 -20.35
C VAL A 191 0.59 30.52 -20.68
N MET A 192 1.51 31.14 -19.94
CA MET A 192 1.94 32.53 -20.18
C MET A 192 2.60 32.68 -21.55
N SER A 193 3.47 31.74 -21.96
CA SER A 193 4.09 31.73 -23.28
C SER A 193 3.05 31.68 -24.40
N LEU A 194 1.99 30.90 -24.25
CA LEU A 194 0.87 30.86 -25.20
C LEU A 194 0.16 32.21 -25.31
N ILE A 195 -0.16 32.84 -24.17
CA ILE A 195 -0.81 34.16 -24.13
C ILE A 195 0.09 35.22 -24.80
N ILE A 196 1.39 35.22 -24.49
CA ILE A 196 2.38 36.12 -25.10
C ILE A 196 2.41 35.93 -26.63
N THR A 197 2.39 34.69 -27.12
CA THR A 197 2.37 34.43 -28.56
C THR A 197 1.12 35.00 -29.23
N VAL A 198 -0.07 34.87 -28.62
CA VAL A 198 -1.29 35.47 -29.13
C VAL A 198 -1.19 37.00 -29.13
N ILE A 199 -0.66 37.59 -28.06
CA ILE A 199 -0.43 39.03 -27.98
C ILE A 199 0.53 39.51 -29.07
N ASN A 200 1.66 38.80 -29.26
CA ASN A 200 2.64 39.12 -30.31
C ASN A 200 2.01 39.13 -31.70
N PHE A 201 1.16 38.13 -31.99
CA PHE A 201 0.51 38.03 -33.27
C PHE A 201 -0.50 39.14 -33.50
N VAL A 202 -1.45 39.31 -32.55
CA VAL A 202 -2.54 40.28 -32.69
C VAL A 202 -2.03 41.75 -32.59
N ALA A 203 -1.23 42.03 -31.56
CA ALA A 203 -0.68 43.38 -31.40
C ALA A 203 0.35 43.72 -32.50
N GLY A 204 1.14 42.75 -32.96
CA GLY A 204 2.07 42.91 -34.07
C GLY A 204 1.36 43.30 -35.37
N LEU A 205 0.24 42.64 -35.71
CA LEU A 205 -0.57 42.98 -36.87
C LEU A 205 -1.16 44.41 -36.77
N ILE A 206 -1.73 44.74 -35.60
CA ILE A 206 -2.30 46.09 -35.38
C ILE A 206 -1.24 47.17 -35.53
N ILE A 207 -0.10 47.00 -34.82
CA ILE A 207 1.01 47.97 -34.87
C ILE A 207 1.60 48.07 -36.29
N GLY A 208 1.79 46.91 -36.94
CA GLY A 208 2.35 46.84 -38.27
C GLY A 208 1.47 47.51 -39.32
N ILE A 209 0.14 47.41 -39.22
CA ILE A 209 -0.80 48.10 -40.13
C ILE A 209 -0.80 49.60 -39.87
N VAL A 210 -0.82 50.02 -38.58
CA VAL A 210 -0.85 51.44 -38.19
C VAL A 210 0.46 52.17 -38.56
N GLN A 211 1.61 51.52 -38.35
CA GLN A 211 2.93 52.12 -38.60
C GLN A 211 3.50 51.83 -39.99
N GLY A 212 3.11 50.74 -40.65
CA GLY A 212 3.72 50.23 -41.86
C GLY A 212 3.17 50.75 -43.20
N GLY A 213 2.18 51.64 -43.19
CA GLY A 213 1.75 52.37 -44.43
C GLY A 213 0.99 51.55 -45.46
N GLY A 214 0.46 50.34 -45.18
CA GLY A 214 -0.65 49.85 -46.00
C GLY A 214 -0.52 48.50 -46.71
N ASP A 215 0.60 47.82 -46.76
CA ASP A 215 0.63 46.46 -47.34
C ASP A 215 0.38 45.40 -46.25
N PHE A 216 -0.90 45.02 -46.15
CA PHE A 216 -1.34 43.99 -45.20
C PHE A 216 -0.58 42.66 -45.40
N ALA A 217 -0.28 42.26 -46.60
CA ALA A 217 0.40 41.01 -46.88
C ALA A 217 1.85 41.01 -46.38
N ALA A 218 2.56 42.12 -46.56
CA ALA A 218 3.92 42.28 -46.04
C ALA A 218 3.96 42.28 -44.51
N VAL A 219 3.03 43.00 -43.86
CA VAL A 219 2.87 43.05 -42.40
C VAL A 219 2.58 41.64 -41.86
N LEU A 220 1.59 40.96 -42.42
CA LEU A 220 1.22 39.62 -42.06
C LEU A 220 2.43 38.66 -42.15
N ASN A 221 3.24 38.75 -43.22
CA ASN A 221 4.40 37.95 -43.41
C ASN A 221 5.46 38.14 -42.32
N VAL A 222 5.83 39.39 -42.05
CA VAL A 222 6.91 39.72 -41.11
C VAL A 222 6.51 39.31 -39.68
N TYR A 223 5.33 39.72 -39.22
CA TYR A 223 4.90 39.43 -37.84
C TYR A 223 4.54 37.96 -37.62
N SER A 224 4.02 37.26 -38.62
CA SER A 224 3.80 35.81 -38.54
C SER A 224 5.11 35.06 -38.36
N ILE A 225 6.12 35.33 -39.18
CA ILE A 225 7.44 34.69 -39.06
C ILE A 225 8.09 35.00 -37.73
N ALA A 226 8.04 36.27 -37.28
CA ALA A 226 8.57 36.65 -35.99
C ALA A 226 7.87 35.96 -34.83
N THR A 227 6.53 35.91 -34.80
CA THR A 227 5.72 35.28 -33.76
C THR A 227 5.91 33.75 -33.73
N ILE A 228 5.92 33.09 -34.89
CA ILE A 228 6.17 31.65 -34.99
C ILE A 228 7.59 31.34 -34.49
N GLY A 229 8.60 32.15 -34.89
CA GLY A 229 9.96 31.99 -34.46
C GLY A 229 10.15 32.15 -32.94
N ASP A 230 9.57 33.23 -32.37
CA ASP A 230 9.58 33.49 -30.94
C ASP A 230 8.92 32.37 -30.14
N GLY A 231 7.73 31.96 -30.57
CA GLY A 231 7.01 30.84 -29.94
C GLY A 231 7.82 29.53 -29.96
N LEU A 232 8.45 29.17 -31.07
CA LEU A 232 9.25 27.95 -31.16
C LEU A 232 10.51 28.01 -30.31
N VAL A 233 11.20 29.12 -30.34
CA VAL A 233 12.42 29.34 -29.57
C VAL A 233 12.14 29.23 -28.06
N SER A 234 10.97 29.70 -27.60
CA SER A 234 10.53 29.57 -26.21
C SER A 234 10.03 28.17 -25.87
N GLN A 235 9.43 27.45 -26.83
CA GLN A 235 8.81 26.14 -26.59
C GLN A 235 9.84 24.99 -26.54
N LEU A 236 10.93 25.03 -27.34
CA LEU A 236 11.93 23.96 -27.36
C LEU A 236 12.56 23.73 -25.98
N PRO A 237 13.04 24.75 -25.24
CA PRO A 237 13.53 24.57 -23.89
C PRO A 237 12.47 24.03 -22.93
N ALA A 238 11.23 24.50 -23.06
CA ALA A 238 10.12 24.03 -22.24
C ALA A 238 9.85 22.53 -22.41
N LEU A 239 9.85 22.05 -23.66
CA LEU A 239 9.66 20.63 -23.95
C LEU A 239 10.78 19.78 -23.38
N MET A 240 12.05 20.20 -23.54
CA MET A 240 13.22 19.49 -23.02
C MET A 240 13.20 19.40 -21.50
N ILE A 241 12.90 20.52 -20.82
CA ILE A 241 12.80 20.58 -19.36
C ILE A 241 11.63 19.74 -18.86
N SER A 242 10.48 19.76 -19.54
CA SER A 242 9.33 18.93 -19.17
C SER A 242 9.61 17.43 -19.35
N THR A 243 10.31 17.06 -20.42
CA THR A 243 10.77 15.68 -20.63
C THR A 243 11.75 15.26 -19.54
N ALA A 244 12.73 16.11 -19.19
CA ALA A 244 13.67 15.88 -18.11
C ALA A 244 12.93 15.71 -16.76
N THR A 245 11.91 16.55 -16.51
CA THR A 245 11.03 16.44 -15.34
C THR A 245 10.32 15.10 -15.27
N GLY A 246 9.70 14.68 -16.38
CA GLY A 246 9.06 13.37 -16.47
C GLY A 246 10.03 12.23 -16.20
N MET A 247 11.21 12.27 -16.81
CA MET A 247 12.25 11.24 -16.66
C MET A 247 12.75 11.12 -15.21
N ILE A 248 13.06 12.25 -14.55
CA ILE A 248 13.61 12.22 -13.18
C ILE A 248 12.56 11.74 -12.16
N VAL A 249 11.28 12.10 -12.36
CA VAL A 249 10.18 11.72 -11.46
C VAL A 249 9.76 10.27 -11.64
N THR A 250 9.79 9.75 -12.86
CA THR A 250 9.43 8.35 -13.15
C THR A 250 10.58 7.38 -12.93
N ARG A 251 11.76 7.88 -12.51
CA ARG A 251 12.91 7.03 -12.32
C ARG A 251 12.72 6.11 -11.13
N SER A 252 12.65 4.82 -11.43
CA SER A 252 12.71 3.75 -10.45
C SER A 252 14.13 3.65 -9.89
N VAL A 253 14.29 3.20 -8.67
CA VAL A 253 15.60 2.85 -8.11
C VAL A 253 16.17 1.69 -8.94
N SER A 254 17.11 1.98 -9.82
CA SER A 254 17.87 0.99 -10.60
C SER A 254 19.36 1.30 -10.45
N ASP A 255 20.18 0.25 -10.46
CA ASP A 255 21.62 0.36 -10.24
C ASP A 255 22.39 0.97 -11.44
N GLY A 256 21.70 1.46 -12.47
CA GLY A 256 22.29 1.94 -13.70
C GLY A 256 21.72 3.23 -14.28
N SER A 257 22.36 3.79 -15.30
CA SER A 257 21.81 4.90 -16.08
C SER A 257 20.68 4.44 -17.01
N LEU A 258 19.72 5.35 -17.36
CA LEU A 258 18.61 5.04 -18.25
C LEU A 258 19.10 4.38 -19.56
N ASN A 259 20.22 4.85 -20.10
CA ASN A 259 20.80 4.29 -21.31
C ASN A 259 21.24 2.84 -21.14
N THR A 260 21.86 2.49 -20.01
CA THR A 260 22.28 1.12 -19.70
C THR A 260 21.09 0.19 -19.48
N ASP A 261 20.07 0.68 -18.79
CA ASP A 261 18.86 -0.09 -18.48
C ASP A 261 18.05 -0.38 -19.75
N VAL A 262 17.79 0.63 -20.57
CA VAL A 262 17.06 0.47 -21.84
C VAL A 262 17.81 -0.50 -22.77
N VAL A 263 19.10 -0.27 -23.00
CA VAL A 263 19.91 -1.16 -23.84
C VAL A 263 20.00 -2.57 -23.27
N GLY A 264 20.10 -2.69 -21.93
CA GLY A 264 20.11 -3.97 -21.23
C GLY A 264 18.81 -4.75 -21.44
N GLN A 265 17.65 -4.11 -21.22
CA GLN A 265 16.34 -4.73 -21.38
C GLN A 265 16.06 -5.14 -22.86
N PHE A 266 16.42 -4.30 -23.82
CA PHE A 266 16.30 -4.68 -25.23
C PHE A 266 17.22 -5.85 -25.60
N LYS A 267 18.47 -5.88 -25.10
CA LYS A 267 19.39 -7.00 -25.32
C LYS A 267 18.93 -8.29 -24.62
N ALA A 268 18.17 -8.19 -23.54
CA ALA A 268 17.63 -9.35 -22.83
C ALA A 268 16.49 -10.06 -23.61
N GLN A 269 15.87 -9.37 -24.58
CA GLN A 269 14.74 -9.93 -25.35
C GLN A 269 15.01 -9.99 -26.88
N PRO A 270 16.04 -10.70 -27.34
CA PRO A 270 16.41 -10.73 -28.76
C PRO A 270 15.34 -11.38 -29.67
N ARG A 271 14.51 -12.29 -29.13
CA ARG A 271 13.40 -12.90 -29.84
C ARG A 271 12.30 -11.90 -30.21
N ALA A 272 12.01 -10.94 -29.32
CA ALA A 272 11.04 -9.88 -29.57
C ALA A 272 11.55 -8.95 -30.70
N ILE A 273 12.84 -8.61 -30.71
CA ILE A 273 13.46 -7.81 -31.75
C ILE A 273 13.40 -8.54 -33.09
N LEU A 274 13.68 -9.85 -33.11
CA LEU A 274 13.61 -10.69 -34.32
C LEU A 274 12.18 -10.75 -34.88
N SER A 275 11.18 -11.02 -34.03
CA SER A 275 9.78 -11.09 -34.46
C SER A 275 9.28 -9.75 -35.02
N THR A 276 9.65 -8.63 -34.39
CA THR A 276 9.33 -7.28 -34.89
C THR A 276 9.95 -7.04 -36.28
N GLY A 277 11.22 -7.44 -36.47
CA GLY A 277 11.89 -7.37 -37.74
C GLY A 277 11.16 -8.16 -38.84
N VAL A 278 10.75 -9.39 -38.55
CA VAL A 278 9.97 -10.24 -39.49
C VAL A 278 8.62 -9.60 -39.82
N ILE A 279 7.90 -9.09 -38.85
CA ILE A 279 6.58 -8.44 -39.01
C ILE A 279 6.74 -7.21 -39.96
N LEU A 280 7.76 -6.37 -39.74
CA LEU A 280 7.99 -5.18 -40.57
C LEU A 280 8.32 -5.56 -42.03
N VAL A 281 9.11 -6.61 -42.23
CA VAL A 281 9.39 -7.12 -43.60
C VAL A 281 8.11 -7.60 -44.25
N LEU A 282 7.26 -8.36 -43.54
CA LEU A 282 5.97 -8.83 -44.06
C LEU A 282 5.03 -7.68 -44.41
N LEU A 283 4.95 -6.65 -43.57
CA LEU A 283 4.18 -5.43 -43.83
C LEU A 283 4.67 -4.69 -45.09
N GLY A 284 5.96 -4.80 -45.40
CA GLY A 284 6.55 -4.23 -46.64
C GLY A 284 6.02 -4.85 -47.93
N PHE A 285 5.44 -6.03 -47.87
CA PHE A 285 4.85 -6.69 -49.08
C PHE A 285 3.37 -6.33 -49.31
N ILE A 286 2.74 -5.55 -48.42
CA ILE A 286 1.37 -5.10 -48.63
C ILE A 286 1.32 -4.04 -49.73
N PRO A 287 0.45 -4.19 -50.76
CA PRO A 287 0.32 -3.20 -51.81
C PRO A 287 -0.01 -1.81 -51.26
N GLY A 288 0.78 -0.79 -51.65
CA GLY A 288 0.63 0.59 -51.16
C GLY A 288 1.46 0.95 -49.91
N SER A 289 2.18 -0.01 -49.33
CA SER A 289 3.11 0.27 -48.23
C SER A 289 4.46 0.80 -48.73
N PRO A 290 5.20 1.58 -47.92
CA PRO A 290 6.55 2.03 -48.23
C PRO A 290 7.54 0.87 -48.10
N THR A 291 7.60 -0.01 -49.09
CA THR A 291 8.35 -1.28 -49.11
C THR A 291 9.82 -1.11 -48.72
N VAL A 292 10.53 -0.15 -49.32
CA VAL A 292 11.98 0.02 -49.10
C VAL A 292 12.33 0.35 -47.66
N PRO A 293 11.73 1.36 -46.99
CA PRO A 293 11.99 1.63 -45.58
C PRO A 293 11.61 0.47 -44.65
N LEU A 294 10.47 -0.20 -44.89
CA LEU A 294 10.00 -1.30 -44.06
C LEU A 294 10.92 -2.52 -44.14
N VAL A 295 11.35 -2.89 -45.33
CA VAL A 295 12.30 -4.00 -45.53
C VAL A 295 13.67 -3.66 -44.98
N LEU A 296 14.16 -2.43 -45.14
CA LEU A 296 15.46 -2.01 -44.64
C LEU A 296 15.51 -2.02 -43.11
N VAL A 297 14.54 -1.39 -42.46
CA VAL A 297 14.45 -1.37 -40.98
C VAL A 297 14.14 -2.76 -40.42
N GLY A 298 13.20 -3.49 -41.04
CA GLY A 298 12.84 -4.83 -40.64
C GLY A 298 13.99 -5.82 -40.74
N SER A 299 14.80 -5.76 -41.84
CA SER A 299 15.99 -6.62 -41.96
C SER A 299 17.10 -6.25 -40.99
N ALA A 300 17.31 -4.97 -40.69
CA ALA A 300 18.28 -4.52 -39.71
C ALA A 300 17.92 -5.03 -38.30
N LEU A 301 16.65 -4.88 -37.89
CA LEU A 301 16.15 -5.41 -36.60
C LEU A 301 16.18 -6.94 -36.57
N GLY A 302 15.75 -7.61 -37.65
CA GLY A 302 15.78 -9.05 -37.78
C GLY A 302 17.20 -9.63 -37.65
N ALA A 303 18.17 -9.01 -38.32
CA ALA A 303 19.58 -9.40 -38.20
C ALA A 303 20.12 -9.16 -36.78
N GLY A 304 19.82 -8.01 -36.18
CA GLY A 304 20.20 -7.71 -34.79
C GLY A 304 19.62 -8.69 -33.80
N GLY A 305 18.32 -9.01 -33.91
CA GLY A 305 17.62 -9.99 -33.07
C GLY A 305 18.15 -11.43 -33.27
N TYR A 306 18.47 -11.82 -34.51
CA TYR A 306 19.07 -13.14 -34.80
C TYR A 306 20.46 -13.29 -34.21
N VAL A 307 21.33 -12.28 -34.36
CA VAL A 307 22.67 -12.29 -33.75
C VAL A 307 22.58 -12.30 -32.22
N GLY A 308 21.63 -11.55 -31.66
CA GLY A 308 21.37 -11.54 -30.21
C GLY A 308 20.89 -12.89 -29.67
N SER A 309 19.93 -13.54 -30.37
CA SER A 309 19.43 -14.85 -29.99
C SER A 309 20.50 -15.95 -30.07
N LYS A 310 21.32 -15.93 -31.13
CA LYS A 310 22.41 -16.88 -31.35
C LYS A 310 23.50 -16.73 -30.24
N ARG A 311 23.83 -15.49 -29.85
CA ARG A 311 24.76 -15.25 -28.75
C ARG A 311 24.20 -15.72 -27.41
N MET A 312 22.89 -15.60 -27.16
CA MET A 312 22.23 -16.08 -25.96
C MET A 312 22.17 -17.61 -25.92
N GLU A 313 21.94 -18.28 -27.05
CA GLU A 313 21.97 -19.76 -27.15
C GLU A 313 23.39 -20.31 -26.99
N GLN A 314 24.38 -19.65 -27.56
CA GLN A 314 25.80 -20.03 -27.35
C GLN A 314 26.25 -19.85 -25.89
N LYS A 315 25.72 -18.84 -25.20
CA LYS A 315 25.98 -18.65 -23.77
C LYS A 315 25.33 -19.74 -22.91
N LYS A 316 24.11 -20.17 -23.26
CA LYS A 316 23.43 -21.31 -22.60
C LYS A 316 24.09 -22.67 -22.91
N GLN A 317 24.57 -22.89 -24.13
CA GLN A 317 25.29 -24.13 -24.51
C GLN A 317 26.72 -24.17 -23.96
N GLY A 318 27.35 -23.01 -23.70
CA GLY A 318 28.63 -22.91 -23.01
C GLY A 318 28.53 -23.20 -21.52
N GLU A 319 27.37 -22.95 -20.90
CA GLU A 319 27.10 -23.24 -19.49
C GLU A 319 26.73 -24.72 -19.23
N GLU A 320 26.32 -25.49 -20.28
CA GLU A 320 26.05 -26.92 -20.14
C GLU A 320 27.29 -27.81 -20.43
N ALA A 321 28.42 -27.28 -20.94
CA ALA A 321 29.54 -28.08 -21.47
C ALA A 321 30.86 -27.95 -20.68
N ALA A 322 30.95 -27.22 -19.60
CA ALA A 322 32.08 -27.27 -18.68
C ALA A 322 31.58 -27.01 -17.25
N PRO A 323 32.06 -27.77 -16.27
CA PRO A 323 32.12 -27.22 -14.92
C PRO A 323 33.24 -26.16 -14.98
N GLU A 324 32.99 -25.01 -15.59
CA GLU A 324 33.80 -23.84 -15.28
C GLU A 324 33.54 -23.52 -13.81
N GLU A 325 34.60 -23.82 -13.01
CA GLU A 325 34.85 -22.95 -11.89
C GLU A 325 34.65 -21.53 -12.39
N LEU A 326 33.46 -20.96 -12.13
CA LEU A 326 33.24 -19.53 -12.11
C LEU A 326 34.50 -18.96 -11.44
N PRO A 327 35.19 -17.95 -12.03
CA PRO A 327 36.01 -17.08 -11.21
C PRO A 327 35.02 -16.65 -10.14
N ALA A 328 35.25 -17.18 -8.94
CA ALA A 328 34.48 -16.85 -7.78
C ALA A 328 34.20 -15.37 -7.90
N PRO A 329 32.89 -14.92 -7.86
CA PRO A 329 32.66 -13.55 -7.47
C PRO A 329 33.62 -13.42 -6.31
N THR A 330 34.40 -12.36 -6.29
CA THR A 330 35.11 -12.05 -5.06
C THR A 330 33.98 -12.07 -4.06
N GLU A 331 33.82 -13.24 -3.44
CA GLU A 331 32.97 -13.40 -2.30
C GLU A 331 33.46 -12.28 -1.39
N VAL A 332 32.67 -11.20 -1.34
CA VAL A 332 32.37 -10.72 -0.02
C VAL A 332 31.78 -11.99 0.59
N GLN A 333 32.60 -12.84 1.21
CA GLN A 333 32.22 -14.00 1.96
C GLN A 333 31.08 -13.49 2.83
N ALA A 334 29.86 -13.89 2.50
CA ALA A 334 28.80 -13.82 3.47
C ALA A 334 29.44 -14.42 4.72
N PRO A 335 29.56 -13.68 5.82
CA PRO A 335 30.28 -14.15 7.00
C PRO A 335 29.76 -15.55 7.25
N SER A 336 30.63 -16.53 7.43
CA SER A 336 30.20 -17.91 7.71
C SER A 336 29.14 -17.81 8.81
N GLU A 337 28.13 -18.68 8.81
CA GLU A 337 27.09 -18.67 9.86
C GLU A 337 27.73 -18.49 11.26
N ALA A 338 28.90 -19.11 11.47
CA ALA A 338 29.70 -18.96 12.67
C ALA A 338 30.28 -17.54 12.86
N ASP A 339 30.63 -16.81 11.78
CA ASP A 339 31.11 -15.44 11.86
C ASP A 339 29.97 -14.44 12.01
N TYR A 340 28.80 -14.71 11.41
CA TYR A 340 27.59 -13.94 11.60
C TYR A 340 27.10 -13.98 13.05
N PHE A 341 27.14 -15.14 13.70
CA PHE A 341 26.72 -15.30 15.10
C PHE A 341 27.83 -15.00 16.13
N LYS A 342 29.05 -14.59 15.72
CA LYS A 342 30.03 -14.00 16.63
C LYS A 342 29.58 -12.64 17.19
N ASP A 343 28.77 -11.91 16.48
CA ASP A 343 28.14 -10.70 17.01
C ASP A 343 26.95 -11.09 17.87
N ILE A 344 27.02 -10.75 19.16
CA ILE A 344 25.97 -10.97 20.15
C ILE A 344 24.62 -10.41 19.69
N ASN A 345 24.61 -9.28 18.96
CA ASN A 345 23.39 -8.67 18.45
C ASN A 345 22.67 -9.57 17.44
N ASN A 346 23.42 -10.31 16.63
CA ASN A 346 22.85 -11.29 15.69
C ASN A 346 22.26 -12.50 16.42
N VAL A 347 22.81 -12.86 17.59
CA VAL A 347 22.23 -13.89 18.45
C VAL A 347 20.93 -13.38 19.09
N TYR A 348 20.87 -12.10 19.48
CA TYR A 348 19.62 -11.51 20.00
C TYR A 348 18.51 -11.45 18.95
N SER A 349 18.82 -11.34 17.66
CA SER A 349 17.81 -11.37 16.59
C SER A 349 17.09 -12.71 16.50
N LEU A 350 17.74 -13.81 16.91
CA LEU A 350 17.12 -15.14 17.00
C LEU A 350 16.10 -15.26 18.14
N LEU A 351 16.14 -14.34 19.12
CA LEU A 351 15.19 -14.29 20.23
C LEU A 351 13.93 -13.51 19.90
N ALA A 352 13.87 -12.87 18.72
CA ALA A 352 12.68 -12.19 18.26
C ALA A 352 11.57 -13.21 18.00
N ILE A 353 10.50 -13.12 18.79
CA ILE A 353 9.32 -14.00 18.65
C ILE A 353 8.34 -13.32 17.71
N GLU A 354 8.08 -13.95 16.58
CA GLU A 354 7.06 -13.46 15.63
C GLU A 354 5.66 -13.59 16.25
N PRO A 355 4.78 -12.60 16.05
CA PRO A 355 3.43 -12.64 16.59
C PRO A 355 2.61 -13.82 16.05
N ILE A 356 2.74 -14.10 14.74
CA ILE A 356 2.04 -15.18 14.04
C ILE A 356 3.02 -15.79 13.04
N GLU A 357 3.19 -17.10 13.10
CA GLU A 357 3.98 -17.87 12.15
C GLU A 357 3.15 -19.00 11.55
N MET A 358 3.41 -19.33 10.30
CA MET A 358 2.80 -20.46 9.64
C MET A 358 3.87 -21.23 8.87
N GLU A 359 4.08 -22.48 9.26
CA GLU A 359 5.06 -23.39 8.66
C GLU A 359 4.35 -24.38 7.74
N PHE A 360 4.98 -24.70 6.61
CA PHE A 360 4.40 -25.55 5.57
C PHE A 360 5.30 -26.71 5.21
N GLY A 361 4.70 -27.87 5.00
CA GLY A 361 5.34 -28.99 4.33
C GLY A 361 5.53 -28.72 2.83
N TYR A 362 6.44 -29.45 2.21
CA TYR A 362 6.91 -29.20 0.85
C TYR A 362 5.79 -29.15 -0.21
N SER A 363 4.78 -30.03 -0.13
CA SER A 363 3.66 -30.06 -1.09
C SER A 363 2.77 -28.82 -1.05
N LEU A 364 2.82 -28.03 0.02
CA LEU A 364 1.98 -26.85 0.20
C LEU A 364 2.66 -25.56 -0.31
N ILE A 365 3.95 -25.58 -0.61
CA ILE A 365 4.70 -24.42 -1.11
C ILE A 365 4.05 -23.79 -2.34
N PRO A 366 3.54 -24.52 -3.34
CA PRO A 366 2.89 -23.92 -4.50
C PRO A 366 1.62 -23.11 -4.18
N LEU A 367 0.97 -23.33 -3.04
CA LEU A 367 -0.17 -22.54 -2.59
C LEU A 367 0.26 -21.16 -2.03
N VAL A 368 1.50 -21.08 -1.56
CA VAL A 368 2.09 -19.91 -0.88
C VAL A 368 2.88 -19.05 -1.86
N ASP A 369 3.69 -19.66 -2.72
CA ASP A 369 4.58 -18.98 -3.65
C ASP A 369 3.81 -18.27 -4.78
N GLU A 370 3.87 -16.94 -4.79
CA GLU A 370 3.22 -16.11 -5.82
C GLU A 370 3.78 -16.35 -7.23
N HIS A 371 5.07 -16.73 -7.36
CA HIS A 371 5.69 -17.04 -8.65
C HIS A 371 5.13 -18.32 -9.27
N SER A 372 4.69 -19.26 -8.43
CA SER A 372 4.01 -20.49 -8.83
C SER A 372 2.49 -20.35 -8.98
N GLY A 373 1.96 -19.12 -8.81
CA GLY A 373 0.52 -18.82 -8.90
C GLY A 373 -0.24 -18.99 -7.58
N GLY A 374 0.47 -19.13 -6.46
CA GLY A 374 -0.09 -19.22 -5.12
C GLY A 374 -0.88 -17.95 -4.73
N LYS A 375 -2.02 -18.15 -4.08
CA LYS A 375 -2.95 -17.05 -3.72
C LYS A 375 -3.09 -16.86 -2.21
N LEU A 376 -2.31 -17.57 -1.40
CA LEU A 376 -2.45 -17.53 0.06
C LEU A 376 -2.16 -16.13 0.61
N ILE A 377 -1.04 -15.51 0.20
CA ILE A 377 -0.64 -14.18 0.66
C ILE A 377 -1.71 -13.14 0.35
N SER A 378 -2.19 -13.09 -0.90
CA SER A 378 -3.26 -12.18 -1.32
C SER A 378 -4.54 -12.36 -0.51
N ARG A 379 -4.91 -13.61 -0.18
CA ARG A 379 -6.08 -13.92 0.64
C ARG A 379 -5.90 -13.51 2.10
N ILE A 380 -4.70 -13.69 2.67
CA ILE A 380 -4.35 -13.22 4.01
C ILE A 380 -4.49 -11.69 4.10
N VAL A 381 -4.03 -10.95 3.10
CA VAL A 381 -4.17 -9.47 3.06
C VAL A 381 -5.64 -9.06 3.06
N ILE A 382 -6.48 -9.72 2.26
CA ILE A 382 -7.93 -9.47 2.24
C ILE A 382 -8.55 -9.78 3.61
N PHE A 383 -8.20 -10.92 4.20
CA PHE A 383 -8.67 -11.32 5.53
C PHE A 383 -8.27 -10.30 6.61
N ARG A 384 -7.00 -9.87 6.66
CA ARG A 384 -6.53 -8.86 7.61
C ARG A 384 -7.33 -7.55 7.51
N ARG A 385 -7.60 -7.09 6.27
CA ARG A 385 -8.42 -5.91 6.03
C ARG A 385 -9.84 -6.07 6.56
N GLN A 386 -10.48 -7.19 6.23
CA GLN A 386 -11.86 -7.47 6.66
C GLN A 386 -11.95 -7.58 8.17
N TYR A 387 -11.00 -8.29 8.79
CA TYR A 387 -10.94 -8.44 10.24
C TYR A 387 -10.77 -7.09 10.96
N ALA A 388 -9.90 -6.21 10.43
CA ALA A 388 -9.73 -4.87 10.99
C ALA A 388 -11.01 -4.02 10.87
N GLN A 389 -11.77 -4.16 9.78
CA GLN A 389 -13.05 -3.48 9.61
C GLN A 389 -14.14 -4.00 10.55
N ASP A 390 -14.13 -5.30 10.84
CA ASP A 390 -15.16 -5.96 11.67
C ASP A 390 -14.85 -5.82 13.16
N MET A 391 -13.61 -6.08 13.56
CA MET A 391 -13.19 -6.14 14.96
C MET A 391 -12.55 -4.85 15.49
N GLY A 392 -12.08 -3.97 14.59
CA GLY A 392 -11.38 -2.74 14.96
C GLY A 392 -9.95 -2.96 15.46
N PHE A 393 -9.37 -4.11 15.15
CA PHE A 393 -8.01 -4.50 15.51
C PHE A 393 -7.23 -4.93 14.27
N VAL A 394 -6.00 -4.42 14.13
CA VAL A 394 -5.13 -4.76 12.99
C VAL A 394 -4.30 -5.98 13.37
N ILE A 395 -4.52 -7.09 12.66
CA ILE A 395 -3.74 -8.32 12.84
C ILE A 395 -2.27 -8.03 12.44
N PRO A 396 -1.27 -8.41 13.28
CA PRO A 396 0.14 -8.30 12.93
C PRO A 396 0.51 -9.05 11.64
N SER A 397 1.74 -8.86 11.15
CA SER A 397 2.25 -9.63 10.02
C SER A 397 2.26 -11.12 10.35
N ILE A 398 1.94 -11.94 9.33
CA ILE A 398 2.02 -13.39 9.44
C ILE A 398 3.27 -13.82 8.69
N ARG A 399 4.20 -14.44 9.39
CA ARG A 399 5.42 -15.00 8.79
C ARG A 399 5.13 -16.36 8.22
N LEU A 400 5.45 -16.53 6.93
CA LEU A 400 5.26 -17.78 6.20
C LEU A 400 6.63 -18.36 5.88
N HIS A 401 6.90 -19.60 6.24
CA HIS A 401 8.14 -20.27 5.90
C HIS A 401 7.96 -21.79 5.80
N ASP A 402 8.91 -22.45 5.17
CA ASP A 402 8.97 -23.91 5.07
C ASP A 402 9.41 -24.54 6.39
N GLY A 403 8.75 -25.63 6.76
CA GLY A 403 9.06 -26.42 7.95
C GLY A 403 9.75 -27.73 7.57
N ALA A 404 11.08 -27.79 7.68
CA ALA A 404 11.84 -28.99 7.32
C ALA A 404 11.48 -30.24 8.14
N SER A 405 10.86 -30.08 9.31
CA SER A 405 10.44 -31.19 10.20
C SER A 405 8.99 -31.63 9.98
N LEU A 406 8.24 -30.96 9.11
CA LEU A 406 6.83 -31.25 8.88
C LEU A 406 6.61 -32.35 7.84
N GLY A 407 5.50 -33.07 7.96
CA GLY A 407 5.01 -33.92 6.89
C GLY A 407 4.74 -33.13 5.61
N THR A 408 4.84 -33.78 4.44
CA THR A 408 4.75 -33.11 3.13
C THR A 408 3.48 -32.29 2.94
N ASN A 409 2.34 -32.74 3.47
CA ASN A 409 1.02 -32.11 3.36
C ASN A 409 0.59 -31.36 4.64
N GLN A 410 1.46 -31.29 5.63
CA GLN A 410 1.18 -30.73 6.93
C GLN A 410 1.49 -29.24 6.98
N TYR A 411 0.70 -28.48 7.72
CA TYR A 411 1.03 -27.13 8.13
C TYR A 411 0.82 -26.94 9.64
N VAL A 412 1.52 -25.98 10.21
CA VAL A 412 1.46 -25.63 11.62
C VAL A 412 1.24 -24.13 11.74
N ILE A 413 0.38 -23.72 12.68
CA ILE A 413 0.16 -22.32 13.03
C ILE A 413 0.72 -22.10 14.43
N LYS A 414 1.60 -21.10 14.56
CA LYS A 414 2.20 -20.69 15.83
C LYS A 414 1.79 -19.28 16.18
N ILE A 415 1.50 -19.06 17.45
CA ILE A 415 1.24 -17.73 18.03
C ILE A 415 2.34 -17.49 19.07
N ARG A 416 3.11 -16.41 18.88
CA ARG A 416 4.25 -16.06 19.72
C ARG A 416 5.25 -17.20 19.91
N GLY A 417 5.53 -17.93 18.83
CA GLY A 417 6.46 -19.05 18.83
C GLY A 417 5.89 -20.39 19.33
N GLU A 418 4.71 -20.41 19.93
CA GLU A 418 4.07 -21.63 20.43
C GLU A 418 3.10 -22.20 19.39
N GLN A 419 3.17 -23.51 19.15
CA GLN A 419 2.24 -24.20 18.26
C GLN A 419 0.86 -24.23 18.87
N VAL A 420 -0.12 -23.58 18.24
CA VAL A 420 -1.52 -23.54 18.68
C VAL A 420 -2.43 -24.43 17.84
N ALA A 421 -2.02 -24.69 16.58
CA ALA A 421 -2.81 -25.52 15.68
C ALA A 421 -1.93 -26.20 14.63
N SER A 422 -2.44 -27.29 14.07
CA SER A 422 -1.86 -27.99 12.91
C SER A 422 -2.99 -28.57 12.05
N GLY A 423 -2.70 -28.78 10.78
CA GLY A 423 -3.64 -29.43 9.87
C GLY A 423 -2.91 -30.09 8.71
N GLU A 424 -3.65 -30.86 7.94
CA GLU A 424 -3.17 -31.54 6.75
C GLU A 424 -4.05 -31.18 5.55
N ILE A 425 -3.40 -30.85 4.42
CA ILE A 425 -4.07 -30.38 3.20
C ILE A 425 -3.59 -31.22 2.02
N LEU A 426 -4.53 -31.76 1.26
CA LEU A 426 -4.26 -32.41 -0.02
C LEU A 426 -4.53 -31.42 -1.16
N VAL A 427 -3.46 -30.95 -1.83
CA VAL A 427 -3.51 -29.81 -2.79
C VAL A 427 -4.38 -30.13 -4.00
N ASP A 428 -4.35 -31.37 -4.48
CA ASP A 428 -5.06 -31.82 -5.69
C ASP A 428 -6.50 -32.30 -5.42
N TYR A 429 -6.99 -32.16 -4.18
CA TYR A 429 -8.31 -32.63 -3.74
C TYR A 429 -9.17 -31.46 -3.33
N TYR A 430 -10.47 -31.72 -3.17
CA TYR A 430 -11.42 -30.82 -2.52
C TYR A 430 -11.89 -31.43 -1.20
N LEU A 431 -12.15 -30.61 -0.20
CA LEU A 431 -12.73 -31.09 1.06
C LEU A 431 -14.26 -31.02 0.97
N ALA A 432 -14.92 -32.15 1.10
CA ALA A 432 -16.36 -32.27 1.17
C ALA A 432 -16.80 -32.41 2.63
N LEU A 433 -17.45 -31.38 3.17
CA LEU A 433 -18.03 -31.38 4.52
C LEU A 433 -19.31 -32.19 4.53
N GLU A 434 -19.42 -33.11 5.49
CA GLU A 434 -20.57 -34.01 5.59
C GLU A 434 -21.77 -33.26 6.17
N PRO A 435 -22.94 -33.29 5.47
CA PRO A 435 -24.17 -32.71 6.00
C PRO A 435 -24.79 -33.63 7.05
N SER A 436 -25.67 -33.08 7.89
CA SER A 436 -26.37 -33.86 8.93
C SER A 436 -27.20 -35.04 8.37
N SER A 437 -27.59 -35.01 7.08
CA SER A 437 -28.28 -36.06 6.36
C SER A 437 -27.84 -36.09 4.92
N PRO A 438 -26.75 -36.84 4.59
CA PRO A 438 -26.24 -36.94 3.23
C PRO A 438 -27.23 -37.66 2.30
N GLY A 439 -27.38 -37.15 1.07
CA GLY A 439 -28.22 -37.75 0.03
C GLY A 439 -27.61 -39.01 -0.62
N GLY A 440 -26.33 -39.28 -0.32
CA GLY A 440 -25.58 -40.45 -0.79
C GLY A 440 -24.15 -40.46 -0.23
N GLU A 441 -23.49 -41.60 -0.33
CA GLU A 441 -22.11 -41.76 0.08
C GLU A 441 -21.14 -41.41 -1.06
N ILE A 442 -20.02 -40.78 -0.76
CA ILE A 442 -19.00 -40.37 -1.74
C ILE A 442 -17.67 -41.02 -1.39
N ASP A 443 -17.01 -41.51 -2.43
CA ASP A 443 -15.64 -42.01 -2.30
C ASP A 443 -14.65 -40.89 -2.02
N GLY A 444 -13.88 -41.04 -0.95
CA GLY A 444 -12.88 -40.06 -0.54
C GLY A 444 -12.11 -40.50 0.69
N ILE A 445 -11.06 -39.76 1.01
CA ILE A 445 -10.22 -39.98 2.18
C ILE A 445 -10.90 -39.33 3.38
N GLU A 446 -11.30 -40.14 4.36
CA GLU A 446 -11.93 -39.63 5.58
C GLU A 446 -10.98 -38.72 6.37
N THR A 447 -11.50 -37.59 6.82
CA THR A 447 -10.77 -36.61 7.60
C THR A 447 -11.75 -35.79 8.44
N VAL A 448 -11.18 -34.87 9.22
CA VAL A 448 -11.95 -33.90 10.00
C VAL A 448 -11.51 -32.50 9.57
N GLU A 449 -12.47 -31.63 9.30
CA GLU A 449 -12.19 -30.23 8.96
C GLU A 449 -11.50 -29.53 10.15
N PRO A 450 -10.31 -28.90 9.96
CA PRO A 450 -9.47 -28.51 11.07
C PRO A 450 -9.97 -27.30 11.89
N ALA A 451 -10.84 -26.44 11.34
CA ALA A 451 -11.31 -25.25 12.05
C ALA A 451 -12.46 -25.54 13.04
N TYR A 452 -13.42 -26.38 12.63
CA TYR A 452 -14.65 -26.63 13.41
C TYR A 452 -14.82 -28.10 13.81
N GLY A 453 -13.92 -28.99 13.41
CA GLY A 453 -14.00 -30.41 13.74
C GLY A 453 -15.15 -31.13 13.03
N ILE A 454 -15.59 -30.69 11.86
CA ILE A 454 -16.68 -31.29 11.11
C ILE A 454 -16.18 -32.54 10.38
N PRO A 455 -16.86 -33.71 10.49
CA PRO A 455 -16.55 -34.87 9.68
C PRO A 455 -16.55 -34.53 8.19
N SER A 456 -15.52 -34.94 7.47
CA SER A 456 -15.28 -34.51 6.09
C SER A 456 -14.54 -35.57 5.31
N ARG A 457 -14.52 -35.44 3.98
CA ARG A 457 -13.75 -36.33 3.10
C ARG A 457 -12.99 -35.53 2.06
N TRP A 458 -11.71 -35.89 1.82
CA TRP A 458 -10.97 -35.39 0.68
C TRP A 458 -11.40 -36.16 -0.57
N ILE A 459 -11.97 -35.45 -1.54
CA ILE A 459 -12.51 -36.01 -2.79
C ILE A 459 -11.71 -35.51 -3.99
N LEU A 460 -11.64 -36.34 -5.04
CA LEU A 460 -11.04 -35.93 -6.32
C LEU A 460 -11.90 -34.85 -7.01
N PRO A 461 -11.32 -34.00 -7.86
CA PRO A 461 -12.05 -32.95 -8.59
C PRO A 461 -13.24 -33.48 -9.39
N ASP A 462 -13.13 -34.68 -9.95
CA ASP A 462 -14.19 -35.32 -10.76
C ASP A 462 -15.45 -35.66 -9.93
N ASN A 463 -15.31 -35.85 -8.62
CA ASN A 463 -16.42 -36.15 -7.72
C ASN A 463 -17.08 -34.90 -7.14
N LYS A 464 -16.62 -33.71 -7.49
CA LYS A 464 -17.12 -32.46 -6.92
C LYS A 464 -18.62 -32.23 -7.18
N GLU A 465 -19.08 -32.37 -8.42
CA GLU A 465 -20.46 -32.14 -8.79
C GLU A 465 -21.40 -33.16 -8.12
N MET A 466 -20.97 -34.41 -8.02
CA MET A 466 -21.73 -35.48 -7.32
C MET A 466 -21.85 -35.15 -5.82
N ALA A 467 -20.76 -34.66 -5.21
CA ALA A 467 -20.74 -34.23 -3.81
C ALA A 467 -21.78 -33.14 -3.54
N GLU A 468 -21.80 -32.11 -4.38
CA GLU A 468 -22.75 -31.00 -4.28
C GLU A 468 -24.20 -31.47 -4.44
N ILE A 469 -24.47 -32.42 -5.35
CA ILE A 469 -25.82 -33.03 -5.54
C ILE A 469 -26.27 -33.80 -4.29
N TYR A 470 -25.34 -34.49 -3.61
CA TYR A 470 -25.65 -35.23 -2.36
C TYR A 470 -25.73 -34.33 -1.12
N GLY A 471 -25.54 -32.99 -1.30
CA GLY A 471 -25.69 -32.01 -0.23
C GLY A 471 -24.43 -31.76 0.57
N TYR A 472 -23.26 -32.27 0.14
CA TYR A 472 -21.99 -31.93 0.76
C TYR A 472 -21.58 -30.49 0.40
N THR A 473 -20.97 -29.81 1.35
CA THR A 473 -20.36 -28.50 1.05
C THR A 473 -18.91 -28.70 0.64
N VAL A 474 -18.61 -28.40 -0.65
CA VAL A 474 -17.27 -28.63 -1.20
C VAL A 474 -16.42 -27.37 -1.16
N ILE A 475 -15.27 -27.43 -0.49
CA ILE A 475 -14.36 -26.31 -0.32
C ILE A 475 -12.96 -26.62 -0.84
N SER A 476 -12.25 -25.59 -1.34
CA SER A 476 -10.90 -25.76 -1.86
C SER A 476 -9.86 -25.87 -0.73
N PRO A 477 -8.72 -26.54 -0.97
CA PRO A 477 -7.63 -26.69 0.00
C PRO A 477 -7.18 -25.36 0.61
N LEU A 478 -7.02 -24.33 -0.22
CA LEU A 478 -6.66 -22.97 0.20
C LEU A 478 -7.72 -22.37 1.15
N THR A 479 -9.00 -22.61 0.88
CA THR A 479 -10.09 -22.11 1.73
C THR A 479 -10.10 -22.80 3.09
N VAL A 480 -9.85 -24.11 3.14
CA VAL A 480 -9.72 -24.86 4.40
C VAL A 480 -8.63 -24.24 5.29
N MET A 481 -7.44 -24.03 4.71
CA MET A 481 -6.30 -23.44 5.42
C MET A 481 -6.61 -22.03 5.93
N LEU A 482 -7.22 -21.18 5.09
CA LEU A 482 -7.58 -19.82 5.45
C LEU A 482 -8.67 -19.77 6.53
N THR A 483 -9.65 -20.66 6.47
CA THR A 483 -10.69 -20.76 7.49
C THR A 483 -10.08 -21.14 8.84
N HIS A 484 -9.21 -22.13 8.85
CA HIS A 484 -8.50 -22.54 10.07
C HIS A 484 -7.64 -21.43 10.63
N LEU A 485 -6.80 -20.79 9.79
CA LEU A 485 -6.01 -19.63 10.20
C LEU A 485 -6.89 -18.50 10.76
N SER A 486 -8.00 -18.21 10.10
CA SER A 486 -8.95 -17.19 10.54
C SER A 486 -9.52 -17.49 11.93
N GLU A 487 -9.89 -18.74 12.19
CA GLU A 487 -10.48 -19.14 13.47
C GLU A 487 -9.44 -19.11 14.59
N ILE A 488 -8.22 -19.57 14.33
CA ILE A 488 -7.10 -19.47 15.28
C ILE A 488 -6.77 -18.02 15.60
N ILE A 489 -6.73 -17.14 14.62
CA ILE A 489 -6.48 -15.70 14.86
C ILE A 489 -7.61 -15.06 15.68
N LYS A 490 -8.87 -15.43 15.42
CA LYS A 490 -10.01 -14.91 16.19
C LYS A 490 -9.95 -15.35 17.66
N SER A 491 -9.65 -16.60 17.91
CA SER A 491 -9.57 -17.14 19.28
C SER A 491 -8.39 -16.56 20.08
N HIS A 492 -7.27 -16.23 19.41
CA HIS A 492 -6.06 -15.67 20.02
C HIS A 492 -5.90 -14.15 19.82
N ALA A 493 -6.93 -13.46 19.31
CA ALA A 493 -6.88 -12.01 19.07
C ALA A 493 -6.46 -11.20 20.31
N HIS A 494 -6.90 -11.64 21.49
CA HIS A 494 -6.56 -11.02 22.77
C HIS A 494 -5.08 -11.17 23.14
N GLU A 495 -4.36 -12.17 22.63
CA GLU A 495 -2.93 -12.34 22.84
C GLU A 495 -2.12 -11.51 21.85
N LEU A 496 -2.66 -11.31 20.65
CA LEU A 496 -2.01 -10.56 19.57
C LEU A 496 -2.04 -9.04 19.82
N LEU A 497 -3.03 -8.53 20.55
CA LEU A 497 -3.06 -7.12 20.94
C LEU A 497 -1.99 -6.85 22.00
N ASN A 498 -1.03 -6.00 21.68
CA ASN A 498 0.03 -5.57 22.58
C ASN A 498 -0.07 -4.06 22.86
N ARG A 499 0.85 -3.54 23.69
CA ARG A 499 0.87 -2.12 24.05
C ARG A 499 1.14 -1.22 22.85
N SER A 500 2.02 -1.62 21.94
CA SER A 500 2.34 -0.84 20.73
C SER A 500 1.12 -0.69 19.84
N GLU A 501 0.40 -1.78 19.61
CA GLU A 501 -0.86 -1.78 18.83
C GLU A 501 -1.92 -0.91 19.51
N THR A 502 -2.05 -1.01 20.84
CA THR A 502 -2.98 -0.16 21.60
C THR A 502 -2.64 1.31 21.46
N MET A 503 -1.35 1.67 21.51
CA MET A 503 -0.91 3.05 21.30
C MET A 503 -1.22 3.53 19.87
N GLN A 504 -1.03 2.71 18.86
CA GLN A 504 -1.37 3.07 17.48
C GLN A 504 -2.87 3.29 17.28
N LEU A 505 -3.72 2.46 17.88
CA LEU A 505 -5.17 2.65 17.85
C LEU A 505 -5.57 4.00 18.46
N VAL A 506 -4.99 4.34 19.61
CA VAL A 506 -5.24 5.61 20.30
C VAL A 506 -4.70 6.80 19.50
N GLU A 507 -3.48 6.72 18.97
CA GLU A 507 -2.91 7.78 18.13
C GLU A 507 -3.71 8.00 16.84
N ASN A 508 -4.32 6.95 16.30
CA ASN A 508 -5.22 7.10 15.17
C ASN A 508 -6.53 7.83 15.55
N LEU A 509 -7.11 7.49 16.70
CA LEU A 509 -8.29 8.19 17.23
C LEU A 509 -7.98 9.65 17.59
N LYS A 510 -6.79 9.93 18.11
CA LYS A 510 -6.34 11.29 18.47
C LYS A 510 -6.33 12.25 17.29
N LYS A 511 -6.24 11.77 16.04
CA LYS A 511 -6.32 12.61 14.85
C LYS A 511 -7.73 13.20 14.64
N THR A 512 -8.76 12.50 15.08
CA THR A 512 -10.17 12.91 14.94
C THR A 512 -10.74 13.49 16.24
N GLU A 513 -10.34 12.96 17.38
CA GLU A 513 -10.86 13.29 18.71
C GLU A 513 -9.73 13.53 19.73
N PRO A 514 -8.91 14.59 19.55
CA PRO A 514 -7.76 14.85 20.40
C PRO A 514 -8.13 15.17 21.85
N GLU A 515 -9.26 15.81 22.10
CA GLU A 515 -9.71 16.19 23.44
C GLU A 515 -10.06 14.96 24.28
N LEU A 516 -10.86 14.05 23.73
CA LEU A 516 -11.24 12.80 24.39
C LEU A 516 -10.00 11.97 24.79
N VAL A 517 -9.05 11.84 23.86
CA VAL A 517 -7.82 11.08 24.16
C VAL A 517 -6.99 11.73 25.25
N ASN A 518 -6.85 13.05 25.26
CA ASN A 518 -6.11 13.77 26.30
C ASN A 518 -6.81 13.70 27.68
N ASP A 519 -8.12 13.67 27.72
CA ASP A 519 -8.89 13.51 28.96
C ASP A 519 -8.78 12.09 29.51
N ALA A 520 -8.79 11.08 28.63
CA ALA A 520 -8.70 9.69 29.02
C ALA A 520 -7.28 9.29 29.44
N ILE A 521 -6.26 9.63 28.66
CA ILE A 521 -4.88 9.15 28.81
C ILE A 521 -3.90 10.31 28.97
N PRO A 522 -3.07 10.35 30.04
CA PRO A 522 -2.94 9.36 31.11
C PRO A 522 -3.84 9.63 32.32
N ASN A 523 -4.74 10.62 32.28
CA ASN A 523 -5.43 11.17 33.43
C ASN A 523 -6.33 10.16 34.16
N VAL A 524 -7.10 9.36 33.40
CA VAL A 524 -8.06 8.39 33.95
C VAL A 524 -7.52 6.97 33.81
N VAL A 525 -6.94 6.62 32.65
CA VAL A 525 -6.45 5.28 32.34
C VAL A 525 -5.06 5.33 31.75
N THR A 526 -4.20 4.37 32.11
CA THR A 526 -2.90 4.18 31.47
C THR A 526 -3.05 3.29 30.22
N TYR A 527 -2.11 3.38 29.27
CA TYR A 527 -2.07 2.45 28.12
C TYR A 527 -2.11 0.98 28.55
N ALA A 528 -1.46 0.63 29.68
CA ALA A 528 -1.46 -0.74 30.19
C ALA A 528 -2.86 -1.19 30.66
N ASN A 529 -3.62 -0.30 31.25
CA ASN A 529 -4.97 -0.62 31.72
C ASN A 529 -5.97 -0.61 30.56
N LEU A 530 -5.81 0.31 29.60
CA LEU A 530 -6.59 0.30 28.36
C LEU A 530 -6.35 -1.01 27.58
N GLU A 531 -5.08 -1.43 27.41
CA GLU A 531 -4.74 -2.72 26.81
C GLU A 531 -5.49 -3.88 27.48
N LYS A 532 -5.53 -3.92 28.81
CA LYS A 532 -6.25 -4.97 29.57
C LYS A 532 -7.75 -4.97 29.26
N ILE A 533 -8.38 -3.79 29.21
CA ILE A 533 -9.80 -3.65 28.87
C ILE A 533 -10.07 -4.15 27.46
N LEU A 534 -9.28 -3.68 26.47
CA LEU A 534 -9.43 -4.08 25.07
C LEU A 534 -9.18 -5.58 24.87
N ARG A 535 -8.15 -6.14 25.54
CA ARG A 535 -7.88 -7.58 25.52
C ARG A 535 -9.03 -8.40 26.13
N SER A 536 -9.66 -7.91 27.19
CA SER A 536 -10.83 -8.55 27.79
C SER A 536 -12.01 -8.59 26.83
N LEU A 537 -12.27 -7.50 26.10
CA LEU A 537 -13.31 -7.45 25.07
C LEU A 537 -13.00 -8.43 23.91
N LEU A 538 -11.77 -8.41 23.39
CA LEU A 538 -11.34 -9.30 22.29
C LEU A 538 -11.38 -10.78 22.69
N ARG A 539 -11.06 -11.13 23.94
CA ARG A 539 -11.13 -12.50 24.46
C ARG A 539 -12.56 -13.07 24.37
N GLU A 540 -13.54 -12.23 24.58
CA GLU A 540 -14.97 -12.60 24.45
C GLU A 540 -15.51 -12.28 23.03
N GLY A 541 -14.60 -12.00 22.09
CA GLY A 541 -14.91 -11.75 20.69
C GLY A 541 -15.71 -10.46 20.45
N ILE A 542 -15.69 -9.50 21.37
CA ILE A 542 -16.39 -8.23 21.21
C ILE A 542 -15.52 -7.27 20.41
N PRO A 543 -16.06 -6.68 19.33
CA PRO A 543 -15.34 -5.71 18.53
C PRO A 543 -14.94 -4.46 19.33
N ILE A 544 -13.70 -4.02 19.15
CA ILE A 544 -13.17 -2.79 19.75
C ILE A 544 -13.16 -1.61 18.77
N LYS A 545 -13.91 -1.74 17.67
CA LYS A 545 -13.99 -0.78 16.56
C LYS A 545 -14.44 0.61 17.02
N ASP A 546 -15.38 0.68 17.95
CA ASP A 546 -15.91 1.92 18.50
C ASP A 546 -15.06 2.36 19.71
N LEU A 547 -13.79 2.70 19.42
CA LEU A 547 -12.83 3.11 20.44
C LEU A 547 -13.24 4.44 21.11
N SER A 548 -13.99 5.31 20.41
CA SER A 548 -14.54 6.56 20.94
C SER A 548 -15.49 6.27 22.11
N THR A 549 -16.54 5.48 21.89
CA THR A 549 -17.49 5.07 22.94
C THR A 549 -16.79 4.34 24.08
N ILE A 550 -15.77 3.51 23.78
CA ILE A 550 -14.97 2.82 24.80
C ILE A 550 -14.25 3.82 25.69
N LEU A 551 -13.55 4.80 25.12
CA LEU A 551 -12.81 5.81 25.90
C LEU A 551 -13.73 6.76 26.66
N GLU A 552 -14.82 7.23 26.06
CA GLU A 552 -15.84 8.03 26.75
C GLU A 552 -16.36 7.31 28.01
N THR A 553 -16.74 6.04 27.85
CA THR A 553 -17.23 5.24 28.97
C THR A 553 -16.15 5.03 30.03
N ILE A 554 -14.88 4.86 29.65
CA ILE A 554 -13.76 4.74 30.58
C ILE A 554 -13.57 6.05 31.37
N VAL A 555 -13.70 7.22 30.74
CA VAL A 555 -13.60 8.52 31.41
C VAL A 555 -14.73 8.67 32.43
N ASP A 556 -15.94 8.37 32.03
CA ASP A 556 -17.11 8.44 32.93
C ASP A 556 -17.00 7.45 34.12
N ALA A 557 -16.69 6.21 33.83
CA ALA A 557 -16.54 5.15 34.83
C ALA A 557 -15.36 5.40 35.79
N GLY A 558 -14.24 5.89 35.24
CA GLY A 558 -13.02 6.16 35.99
C GLY A 558 -13.17 7.28 37.06
N SER A 559 -14.18 8.14 36.90
CA SER A 559 -14.57 9.11 37.93
C SER A 559 -15.17 8.44 39.17
N THR A 560 -15.76 7.26 39.02
CA THR A 560 -16.53 6.56 40.08
C THR A 560 -15.76 5.38 40.67
N THR A 561 -14.99 4.63 39.83
CA THR A 561 -14.26 3.45 40.26
C THR A 561 -12.91 3.33 39.57
N ARG A 562 -11.96 2.66 40.26
CA ARG A 562 -10.65 2.27 39.66
C ARG A 562 -10.54 0.77 39.39
N ASP A 563 -11.60 0.02 39.63
CA ASP A 563 -11.65 -1.41 39.36
C ASP A 563 -11.82 -1.64 37.84
N MET A 564 -10.81 -2.27 37.20
CA MET A 564 -10.78 -2.50 35.75
C MET A 564 -11.86 -3.48 35.30
N ASP A 565 -12.26 -4.45 36.14
CA ASP A 565 -13.34 -5.37 35.81
C ASP A 565 -14.68 -4.63 35.76
N MET A 566 -14.92 -3.74 36.75
CA MET A 566 -16.13 -2.91 36.78
C MET A 566 -16.18 -1.92 35.62
N ILE A 567 -15.05 -1.29 35.25
CA ILE A 567 -14.98 -0.40 34.08
C ILE A 567 -15.26 -1.18 32.81
N THR A 568 -14.68 -2.38 32.67
CA THR A 568 -14.92 -3.24 31.50
C THR A 568 -16.41 -3.60 31.35
N GLU A 569 -17.10 -3.90 32.48
CA GLU A 569 -18.54 -4.19 32.45
C GLU A 569 -19.39 -2.97 32.04
N GLN A 570 -18.99 -1.76 32.43
CA GLN A 570 -19.67 -0.55 31.98
C GLN A 570 -19.44 -0.30 30.47
N VAL A 571 -18.20 -0.49 29.99
CA VAL A 571 -17.86 -0.42 28.55
C VAL A 571 -18.71 -1.43 27.75
N ARG A 572 -18.88 -2.66 28.24
CA ARG A 572 -19.72 -3.67 27.61
C ARG A 572 -21.18 -3.20 27.52
N GLY A 573 -21.72 -2.60 28.60
CA GLY A 573 -23.05 -2.01 28.58
C GLY A 573 -23.21 -0.90 27.53
N ALA A 574 -22.21 -0.03 27.38
CA ALA A 574 -22.20 1.01 26.35
C ALA A 574 -22.16 0.41 24.92
N LEU A 575 -21.48 -0.73 24.75
CA LEU A 575 -21.41 -1.47 23.50
C LEU A 575 -22.62 -2.40 23.24
N SER A 576 -23.71 -2.28 23.99
CA SER A 576 -24.89 -3.15 23.92
C SER A 576 -25.44 -3.38 22.52
N ARG A 577 -25.48 -2.35 21.66
CA ARG A 577 -25.91 -2.48 20.26
C ARG A 577 -24.99 -3.40 19.45
N THR A 578 -23.69 -3.28 19.65
CA THR A 578 -22.67 -4.09 18.95
C THR A 578 -22.74 -5.54 19.43
N ILE A 579 -22.85 -5.76 20.75
CA ILE A 579 -22.97 -7.08 21.37
C ILE A 579 -24.26 -7.75 20.92
N THR A 580 -25.39 -7.05 21.05
CA THR A 580 -26.69 -7.58 20.63
C THR A 580 -26.69 -7.99 19.16
N ARG A 581 -26.16 -7.13 18.26
CA ARG A 581 -26.10 -7.45 16.81
C ARG A 581 -25.26 -8.69 16.50
N LYS A 582 -24.21 -8.96 17.28
CA LYS A 582 -23.36 -10.14 17.10
C LYS A 582 -24.12 -11.44 17.42
N PHE A 583 -24.92 -11.46 18.46
CA PHE A 583 -25.54 -12.68 19.00
C PHE A 583 -27.02 -12.85 18.64
N CYS A 584 -27.68 -11.78 18.23
CA CYS A 584 -29.10 -11.79 17.90
C CYS A 584 -29.34 -12.25 16.46
N GLN A 585 -30.18 -13.26 16.27
CA GLN A 585 -30.63 -13.73 14.96
C GLN A 585 -32.10 -13.40 14.76
N ASN A 586 -32.44 -12.69 13.70
CA ASN A 586 -33.82 -12.32 13.34
C ASN A 586 -34.63 -11.65 14.48
N GLY A 587 -33.98 -10.80 15.30
CA GLY A 587 -34.65 -10.10 16.41
C GLY A 587 -34.90 -10.97 17.65
N GLN A 588 -34.42 -12.20 17.67
CA GLN A 588 -34.53 -13.12 18.80
C GLN A 588 -33.16 -13.52 19.34
N LEU A 589 -33.05 -13.61 20.66
CA LEU A 589 -31.86 -14.06 21.37
C LEU A 589 -32.25 -15.27 22.24
N ARG A 590 -31.70 -16.43 21.91
CA ARG A 590 -31.90 -17.65 22.70
C ARG A 590 -30.81 -17.78 23.75
N VAL A 591 -31.22 -18.00 25.00
CA VAL A 591 -30.31 -17.99 26.14
C VAL A 591 -30.64 -19.09 27.14
N VAL A 592 -29.65 -19.44 27.94
CA VAL A 592 -29.82 -20.10 29.22
C VAL A 592 -29.79 -19.02 30.32
N THR A 593 -30.61 -19.15 31.35
CA THR A 593 -30.62 -18.23 32.48
C THR A 593 -30.15 -18.94 33.74
N LEU A 594 -29.69 -18.16 34.73
CA LEU A 594 -29.46 -18.66 36.07
C LEU A 594 -30.69 -18.37 36.95
N ASP A 595 -31.03 -19.31 37.82
CA ASP A 595 -32.08 -19.10 38.81
C ASP A 595 -31.61 -18.09 39.89
N ALA A 596 -32.54 -17.34 40.48
CA ALA A 596 -32.23 -16.33 41.50
C ALA A 596 -31.43 -16.89 42.66
N ASP A 597 -31.70 -18.12 43.07
CA ASP A 597 -30.94 -18.80 44.13
C ASP A 597 -29.48 -19.08 43.76
N VAL A 598 -29.23 -19.39 42.47
CA VAL A 598 -27.89 -19.60 41.94
C VAL A 598 -27.13 -18.30 41.90
N GLU A 599 -27.72 -17.23 41.36
CA GLU A 599 -27.11 -15.90 41.36
C GLU A 599 -26.78 -15.40 42.73
N THR A 600 -27.71 -15.57 43.71
CA THR A 600 -27.49 -15.16 45.11
C THR A 600 -26.32 -15.91 45.73
N LYS A 601 -26.19 -17.23 45.49
CA LYS A 601 -25.05 -18.01 46.03
C LYS A 601 -23.73 -17.62 45.38
N ILE A 602 -23.73 -17.34 44.05
CA ILE A 602 -22.54 -16.84 43.35
C ILE A 602 -22.16 -15.48 43.94
N LEU A 603 -23.10 -14.57 44.11
CA LEU A 603 -22.86 -13.25 44.67
C LEU A 603 -22.29 -13.34 46.10
N ALA A 604 -22.84 -14.22 46.94
CA ALA A 604 -22.37 -14.45 48.32
C ALA A 604 -20.97 -15.10 48.38
N ALA A 605 -20.57 -15.81 47.36
CA ALA A 605 -19.26 -16.45 47.21
C ALA A 605 -18.17 -15.51 46.69
N LEU A 606 -18.50 -14.27 46.32
CA LEU A 606 -17.49 -13.27 45.91
C LEU A 606 -16.70 -12.81 47.15
N THR A 607 -15.41 -13.06 47.12
CA THR A 607 -14.50 -12.73 48.22
C THR A 607 -13.45 -11.72 47.72
N LYS A 608 -13.18 -10.70 48.51
CA LYS A 608 -12.17 -9.68 48.19
C LYS A 608 -10.87 -9.99 48.93
N ASN A 609 -9.77 -9.97 48.19
CA ASN A 609 -8.42 -10.00 48.78
C ASN A 609 -7.57 -8.82 48.27
N ASP A 610 -6.29 -8.78 48.65
CA ASP A 610 -5.36 -7.71 48.26
C ASP A 610 -5.11 -7.66 46.74
N HIS A 611 -5.41 -8.72 45.98
CA HIS A 611 -5.25 -8.83 44.55
C HIS A 611 -6.55 -8.62 43.75
N GLY A 612 -7.68 -8.38 44.41
CA GLY A 612 -8.99 -8.14 43.76
C GLY A 612 -10.10 -9.03 44.29
N VAL A 613 -11.22 -9.07 43.56
CA VAL A 613 -12.38 -9.91 43.85
C VAL A 613 -12.27 -11.22 43.07
N TYR A 614 -12.49 -12.33 43.74
CA TYR A 614 -12.52 -13.68 43.12
C TYR A 614 -13.71 -14.49 43.59
N LEU A 615 -14.08 -15.50 42.82
CA LEU A 615 -15.20 -16.39 43.12
C LEU A 615 -14.71 -17.59 43.95
N ALA A 616 -15.15 -17.68 45.21
CA ALA A 616 -14.87 -18.78 46.13
C ALA A 616 -16.09 -19.70 46.28
N LEU A 617 -16.53 -20.29 45.17
CA LEU A 617 -17.69 -21.20 45.18
C LEU A 617 -17.25 -22.61 45.62
N SER A 618 -18.12 -23.30 46.38
CA SER A 618 -17.82 -24.68 46.77
C SER A 618 -17.75 -25.60 45.53
N PRO A 619 -16.83 -26.60 45.51
CA PRO A 619 -16.67 -27.51 44.38
C PRO A 619 -17.97 -28.20 43.98
N ASP A 620 -18.80 -28.59 44.92
CA ASP A 620 -20.05 -29.30 44.65
C ASP A 620 -21.06 -28.42 43.90
N ILE A 621 -21.18 -27.15 44.26
CA ILE A 621 -22.07 -26.20 43.63
C ILE A 621 -21.55 -25.89 42.22
N MET A 622 -20.24 -25.70 42.09
CA MET A 622 -19.61 -25.45 40.77
C MET A 622 -19.84 -26.64 39.83
N GLN A 623 -19.63 -27.88 40.30
CA GLN A 623 -19.85 -29.07 39.52
C GLN A 623 -21.31 -29.21 39.05
N GLN A 624 -22.28 -28.92 39.92
CA GLN A 624 -23.70 -28.94 39.58
C GLN A 624 -24.05 -27.90 38.48
N ILE A 625 -23.54 -26.69 38.62
CA ILE A 625 -23.76 -25.65 37.58
C ILE A 625 -23.17 -26.06 36.26
N ILE A 626 -21.90 -26.50 36.23
CA ILE A 626 -21.21 -26.91 35.03
C ILE A 626 -21.88 -28.12 34.37
N ALA A 627 -22.32 -29.12 35.13
CA ALA A 627 -23.00 -30.28 34.55
C ALA A 627 -24.33 -29.89 33.87
N GLN A 628 -25.14 -29.01 34.52
CA GLN A 628 -26.39 -28.54 33.91
C GLN A 628 -26.13 -27.68 32.64
N LEU A 629 -25.12 -26.82 32.67
CA LEU A 629 -24.71 -26.06 31.50
C LEU A 629 -24.28 -26.96 30.35
N GLY A 630 -23.59 -28.07 30.64
CA GLY A 630 -23.20 -29.07 29.65
C GLY A 630 -24.40 -29.71 28.95
N GLU A 631 -25.45 -30.09 29.70
CA GLU A 631 -26.67 -30.62 29.11
C GLU A 631 -27.43 -29.57 28.28
N LEU A 632 -27.49 -28.34 28.77
CA LEU A 632 -28.19 -27.27 28.05
C LEU A 632 -27.39 -26.84 26.78
N ARG A 633 -26.05 -26.91 26.81
CA ARG A 633 -25.23 -26.68 25.63
C ARG A 633 -25.53 -27.66 24.49
N LYS A 634 -25.80 -28.94 24.77
CA LYS A 634 -26.17 -29.91 23.76
C LYS A 634 -27.41 -29.46 22.98
N LYS A 635 -28.42 -28.86 23.65
CA LYS A 635 -29.61 -28.33 22.98
C LYS A 635 -29.31 -27.19 22.02
N PHE A 636 -28.29 -26.35 22.30
CA PHE A 636 -27.84 -25.32 21.34
C PHE A 636 -27.23 -25.94 20.09
N ASN A 637 -26.42 -27.00 20.29
CA ASN A 637 -25.80 -27.72 19.17
C ASN A 637 -26.84 -28.33 18.24
N GLU A 638 -27.93 -28.94 18.82
CA GLU A 638 -29.08 -29.48 18.05
C GLU A 638 -29.77 -28.36 17.23
N LEU A 639 -29.77 -27.12 17.74
CA LEU A 639 -30.40 -25.98 17.07
C LEU A 639 -29.38 -25.23 16.15
N SER A 640 -28.14 -25.69 16.04
CA SER A 640 -27.06 -25.05 15.30
C SER A 640 -26.87 -23.58 15.69
N GLN A 641 -26.93 -23.29 16.99
CA GLN A 641 -26.83 -21.93 17.54
C GLN A 641 -25.71 -21.81 18.56
N THR A 642 -25.20 -20.60 18.71
CA THR A 642 -24.16 -20.26 19.68
C THR A 642 -24.72 -20.34 21.10
N PRO A 643 -24.13 -21.11 22.02
CA PRO A 643 -24.61 -21.21 23.39
C PRO A 643 -24.34 -19.93 24.18
N ILE A 644 -25.39 -19.35 24.77
CA ILE A 644 -25.35 -18.09 25.49
C ILE A 644 -25.96 -18.26 26.88
N LEU A 645 -25.20 -17.88 27.91
CA LEU A 645 -25.68 -17.79 29.29
C LEU A 645 -25.94 -16.33 29.62
N LEU A 646 -27.14 -16.03 30.15
CA LEU A 646 -27.56 -14.69 30.53
C LEU A 646 -27.62 -14.61 32.07
N THR A 647 -26.99 -13.54 32.64
CA THR A 647 -26.88 -13.33 34.06
C THR A 647 -26.89 -11.83 34.41
N SER A 648 -26.89 -11.51 35.70
CA SER A 648 -26.77 -10.13 36.17
C SER A 648 -25.36 -9.57 35.93
N GLN A 649 -25.26 -8.26 35.71
CA GLN A 649 -23.99 -7.56 35.41
C GLN A 649 -22.95 -7.77 36.51
N VAL A 650 -23.38 -7.80 37.76
CA VAL A 650 -22.47 -7.84 38.94
C VAL A 650 -21.64 -9.13 38.98
N ILE A 651 -22.22 -10.25 38.58
CA ILE A 651 -21.55 -11.56 38.65
C ILE A 651 -21.04 -12.04 37.29
N ARG A 652 -21.40 -11.35 36.20
CA ARG A 652 -21.11 -11.79 34.83
C ARG A 652 -19.63 -12.13 34.58
N VAL A 653 -18.70 -11.26 34.95
CA VAL A 653 -17.26 -11.47 34.72
C VAL A 653 -16.74 -12.72 35.43
N TYR A 654 -17.22 -13.00 36.63
CA TYR A 654 -16.80 -14.15 37.41
C TYR A 654 -17.40 -15.45 36.89
N VAL A 655 -18.67 -15.40 36.48
CA VAL A 655 -19.34 -16.53 35.78
C VAL A 655 -18.68 -16.80 34.45
N SER A 656 -18.33 -15.77 33.69
CA SER A 656 -17.63 -15.91 32.39
C SER A 656 -16.25 -16.59 32.58
N ARG A 657 -15.48 -16.18 33.59
CA ARG A 657 -14.18 -16.80 33.88
C ARG A 657 -14.33 -18.25 34.32
N MET A 658 -15.38 -18.58 35.07
CA MET A 658 -15.67 -19.95 35.45
C MET A 658 -16.10 -20.82 34.28
N VAL A 659 -17.05 -20.35 33.48
CA VAL A 659 -17.60 -21.09 32.35
C VAL A 659 -16.56 -21.33 31.25
N SER A 660 -15.73 -20.33 30.93
CA SER A 660 -14.70 -20.44 29.87
C SER A 660 -13.64 -21.50 30.13
N GLN A 661 -13.43 -21.92 31.37
CA GLN A 661 -12.52 -23.03 31.72
C GLN A 661 -13.02 -24.39 31.26
N PHE A 662 -14.34 -24.58 31.19
CA PHE A 662 -14.99 -25.86 30.84
C PHE A 662 -15.64 -25.84 29.46
N TYR A 663 -16.20 -24.68 29.08
CA TYR A 663 -16.93 -24.48 27.83
C TYR A 663 -16.47 -23.17 27.18
N PRO A 664 -15.34 -23.17 26.47
CA PRO A 664 -14.77 -21.96 25.86
C PRO A 664 -15.63 -21.40 24.71
N ASP A 665 -16.53 -22.19 24.17
CA ASP A 665 -17.48 -21.80 23.10
C ASP A 665 -18.78 -21.19 23.65
N MET A 666 -19.00 -21.17 24.97
CA MET A 666 -20.19 -20.60 25.60
C MET A 666 -19.94 -19.15 26.01
N TYR A 667 -20.75 -18.24 25.49
CA TYR A 667 -20.68 -16.82 25.80
C TYR A 667 -21.54 -16.48 27.03
N VAL A 668 -21.04 -15.58 27.90
CA VAL A 668 -21.78 -15.10 29.07
C VAL A 668 -22.09 -13.61 28.88
N LEU A 669 -23.38 -13.30 28.79
CA LEU A 669 -23.88 -11.93 28.61
C LEU A 669 -24.63 -11.46 29.88
N SER A 670 -24.67 -10.14 30.07
CA SER A 670 -25.53 -9.52 31.09
C SER A 670 -26.80 -8.93 30.45
N PHE A 671 -27.83 -8.75 31.28
CA PHE A 671 -29.08 -8.10 30.80
C PHE A 671 -28.82 -6.68 30.26
N ASN A 672 -27.83 -5.96 30.76
CA ASN A 672 -27.49 -4.60 30.35
C ASN A 672 -26.82 -4.55 28.96
N GLU A 673 -26.35 -5.67 28.45
CA GLU A 673 -25.71 -5.79 27.14
C GLU A 673 -26.72 -6.06 26.02
N ILE A 674 -28.01 -6.25 26.37
CA ILE A 674 -29.07 -6.58 25.40
C ILE A 674 -29.96 -5.34 25.22
N THR A 675 -30.15 -4.95 23.95
CA THR A 675 -31.02 -3.83 23.60
C THR A 675 -32.49 -4.20 23.78
N SER A 676 -33.35 -3.24 24.14
CA SER A 676 -34.76 -3.43 24.46
C SER A 676 -35.64 -3.92 23.32
N ASN A 677 -35.15 -3.88 22.08
CA ASN A 677 -35.87 -4.30 20.87
C ASN A 677 -35.69 -5.78 20.51
N VAL A 678 -35.03 -6.56 21.37
CA VAL A 678 -34.76 -8.00 21.15
C VAL A 678 -35.63 -8.84 22.03
N GLN A 679 -36.25 -9.87 21.45
CA GLN A 679 -37.01 -10.85 22.19
C GLN A 679 -36.08 -11.92 22.78
N ILE A 680 -36.02 -12.00 24.10
CA ILE A 680 -35.23 -13.01 24.82
C ILE A 680 -36.07 -14.27 24.97
N GLN A 681 -35.53 -15.41 24.49
CA GLN A 681 -36.15 -16.73 24.63
C GLN A 681 -35.26 -17.64 25.49
N ALA A 682 -35.69 -17.97 26.68
CA ALA A 682 -35.00 -18.93 27.54
C ALA A 682 -35.20 -20.36 27.03
N ILE A 683 -34.11 -21.07 26.71
CA ILE A 683 -34.14 -22.52 26.33
C ILE A 683 -34.09 -23.39 27.59
N GLY A 684 -33.51 -22.87 28.66
CA GLY A 684 -33.40 -23.57 29.93
C GLY A 684 -32.93 -22.66 31.05
N ASN A 685 -33.06 -23.16 32.26
CA ASN A 685 -32.64 -22.45 33.47
C ASN A 685 -31.77 -23.37 34.34
N VAL A 686 -30.67 -22.82 34.89
CA VAL A 686 -29.79 -23.54 35.81
C VAL A 686 -30.29 -23.29 37.25
N SER A 687 -30.60 -24.35 37.97
CA SER A 687 -31.13 -24.28 39.34
C SER A 687 -30.37 -25.20 40.31
N LEU A 688 -30.24 -24.80 41.56
CA LEU A 688 -29.68 -25.60 42.66
C LEU A 688 -30.84 -26.26 43.42
N GLY A 689 -31.14 -27.50 43.14
CA GLY A 689 -32.20 -28.21 43.82
C GLY A 689 -32.97 -29.27 43.00
N ALA A 690 -32.80 -29.31 41.70
CA ALA A 690 -33.32 -30.38 40.90
C ALA A 690 -32.28 -31.51 40.78
N GLN A 691 -32.41 -32.56 41.54
CA GLN A 691 -31.79 -33.85 41.16
C GLN A 691 -32.27 -34.21 39.75
N PRO A 692 -31.40 -34.62 38.82
CA PRO A 692 -31.83 -35.12 37.53
C PRO A 692 -32.74 -36.32 37.80
N LYS A 693 -34.02 -36.25 37.36
CA LYS A 693 -34.87 -37.43 37.29
C LYS A 693 -34.15 -38.41 36.38
N GLN A 694 -33.64 -39.49 37.00
CA GLN A 694 -33.25 -40.70 36.26
C GLN A 694 -34.47 -41.16 35.46
N ALA A 695 -34.32 -41.11 34.11
CA ALA A 695 -35.25 -41.77 33.21
C ALA A 695 -34.58 -43.04 32.65
#